data_562e5f1c2f43a3ca573b112353493b31
#
_entry.id   562e5f1c2f43a3ca573b112353493b31
#
_cell.length_a   1.000
_cell.length_b   1.000
_cell.length_c   1.000
_cell.angle_alpha   90.00
_cell.angle_beta   90.00
_cell.angle_gamma   90.00
#
_symmetry.space_group_name_H-M   'P 1'
#
loop_
_entity.id
_entity.type
_entity.pdbx_description
1 polymer ?
#
loop_
_entity_poly.entity_id
_entity_poly.type
_entity_poly.pdbx_seq_one_letter_code
_entity_poly.pdbx_strand_id
1 'polypeptide(L)'
;MISRREFLHGAGALIVSFRSAGHGLLQETHGRAGTHASSMDPDQLDSWIAVHADGTVTACTGKCDLGQGIFTAQTQLVAEELCVSLAAVKLVQCDTAVTPDQGSTAGSQSTPTNFNVQDLALAAATAREALLSMAAEHFGENASRLSAKDGAVTAPDGRRVAYAELIGSKKFNLPVDQHARRRSRNEWTVLGKAVPGLDHPALVTGTFEFVQNVRVQGMLHGRVVRPPEMGAKLIAVDEGSVRDIAGLAKVVVREDFVGVIAETQFAAIQAARQLVCRWSPGPLLPPQETFFEHLQQLPSRDELLVDSGDVSTSLAKADRVLRARYTWPYQMHGSLGSSCAVADVRADQATVWSPTQSVYPTRSCIAMLLNRPPESVRVIFVRGSGCYGLNGADAVSFDAAVLSQGVGRPVRLQYTRQDEMMWENFGNACVIEHRAGLGQDGSIVAWDRENWVANRGSRPGYDRPGNVISGMLLGYEPESQEPAPAKPPTRKLRNGSNTVPEYFAGCAGGACNGSGSVQSERVLTHSVASPFYTGPLRSPLRIQNTFANECFMDELAAAIHADPVEYRLRHLRNERLRGVVMAAAKAAQWESSAGRGAATGSEATGRGFACVAYEGDNGYAALVADVVVHRITGVVRPVKFTIAVDCGPISNPDGLRNQVEGGLLQGTSRALVEEVTWDAKRVTSVDWEGYTSLRLDYEVPAIETVFVVPDNVKATGAGETSITVTPAALGNAIFNATGARLRQAPFTPARVLAALEAGQEARSA
;
A
#
# COMPACT_ATOMS: atom_id res chain seq x y z
N MET A 1 -12.71 -18.64 14.26
CA MET A 1 -13.66 -17.99 13.30
C MET A 1 -15.06 -18.06 13.89
N ILE A 2 -15.66 -16.91 14.14
CA ILE A 2 -17.04 -16.86 14.69
C ILE A 2 -17.99 -17.03 13.50
N SER A 3 -18.87 -18.03 13.52
CA SER A 3 -19.90 -18.20 12.50
C SER A 3 -20.97 -17.10 12.66
N ARG A 4 -21.70 -16.78 11.57
CA ARG A 4 -22.84 -15.85 11.62
C ARG A 4 -23.84 -16.23 12.72
N ARG A 5 -23.99 -17.52 12.99
CA ARG A 5 -24.89 -18.06 14.01
C ARG A 5 -24.32 -17.86 15.42
N GLU A 6 -23.02 -18.02 15.60
CA GLU A 6 -22.32 -17.77 16.88
C GLU A 6 -22.26 -16.27 17.19
N PHE A 7 -22.05 -15.43 16.18
CA PHE A 7 -22.17 -13.96 16.31
C PHE A 7 -23.59 -13.55 16.72
N LEU A 8 -24.62 -14.15 16.10
CA LEU A 8 -26.02 -13.87 16.38
C LEU A 8 -26.52 -14.44 17.73
N HIS A 9 -26.01 -15.61 18.14
CA HIS A 9 -26.39 -16.24 19.43
C HIS A 9 -25.65 -15.62 20.63
N GLY A 10 -24.40 -15.17 20.45
CA GLY A 10 -23.62 -14.52 21.50
C GLY A 10 -24.04 -13.09 21.80
N ALA A 11 -24.69 -12.40 20.86
CA ALA A 11 -25.05 -10.99 20.96
C ALA A 11 -26.55 -10.74 21.23
N GLY A 12 -27.40 -11.78 21.26
CA GLY A 12 -28.85 -11.60 21.40
C GLY A 12 -29.50 -10.79 20.26
N ALA A 13 -28.86 -10.67 19.11
CA ALA A 13 -29.24 -9.78 18.04
C ALA A 13 -29.87 -10.51 16.85
N LEU A 14 -31.11 -10.22 16.54
CA LEU A 14 -31.78 -10.63 15.29
C LEU A 14 -31.58 -9.56 14.23
N ILE A 15 -30.95 -9.90 13.11
CA ILE A 15 -30.78 -8.97 11.98
C ILE A 15 -32.00 -9.09 11.07
N VAL A 16 -32.77 -8.02 10.95
CA VAL A 16 -33.84 -7.86 9.95
C VAL A 16 -33.45 -6.70 9.04
N SER A 17 -33.30 -6.99 7.76
CA SER A 17 -33.01 -5.98 6.75
C SER A 17 -34.31 -5.35 6.26
N PHE A 18 -34.42 -3.99 6.28
CA PHE A 18 -35.43 -3.26 5.54
C PHE A 18 -34.77 -2.30 4.55
N ARG A 19 -35.29 -2.33 3.31
CA ARG A 19 -35.01 -1.30 2.30
C ARG A 19 -35.88 -0.09 2.58
N SER A 20 -35.33 1.11 2.62
CA SER A 20 -36.04 2.33 2.33
C SER A 20 -35.21 3.23 1.43
N ALA A 21 -35.86 3.70 0.36
CA ALA A 21 -35.29 4.71 -0.53
C ALA A 21 -35.47 6.09 0.10
N GLY A 22 -34.41 6.85 0.20
CA GLY A 22 -34.42 8.24 0.65
C GLY A 22 -33.28 9.04 0.06
N HIS A 23 -33.64 10.16 -0.56
CA HIS A 23 -32.80 11.03 -1.39
C HIS A 23 -31.80 11.86 -0.61
N GLY A 24 -30.60 11.97 -1.16
CA GLY A 24 -29.89 13.24 -1.37
C GLY A 24 -28.92 13.72 -0.30
N LEU A 25 -27.68 13.68 -0.62
CA LEU A 25 -26.76 14.81 -0.77
C LEU A 25 -25.39 14.28 -1.14
N LEU A 26 -24.98 14.65 -2.35
CA LEU A 26 -23.71 14.24 -2.95
C LEU A 26 -22.54 14.93 -2.25
N GLN A 27 -21.85 14.20 -1.40
CA GLN A 27 -20.41 14.41 -1.20
C GLN A 27 -19.69 13.36 -2.06
N GLU A 28 -18.93 13.84 -3.03
CA GLU A 28 -18.11 13.00 -3.91
C GLU A 28 -17.05 12.24 -3.10
N THR A 29 -17.41 11.07 -2.63
CA THR A 29 -16.44 10.06 -2.18
C THR A 29 -16.02 9.24 -3.38
N HIS A 30 -14.72 9.08 -3.54
CA HIS A 30 -14.10 8.34 -4.62
C HIS A 30 -14.75 6.99 -4.89
N GLY A 31 -15.22 6.80 -6.12
CA GLY A 31 -15.37 5.50 -6.75
C GLY A 31 -16.44 4.60 -6.18
N ARG A 32 -17.60 5.09 -5.79
CA ARG A 32 -18.81 4.29 -5.73
C ARG A 32 -19.44 4.21 -7.12
N ALA A 33 -18.75 3.53 -8.03
CA ALA A 33 -19.39 3.02 -9.23
C ALA A 33 -19.76 1.56 -8.94
N GLY A 34 -21.05 1.29 -8.79
CA GLY A 34 -21.55 -0.06 -8.69
C GLY A 34 -22.27 -0.38 -7.37
N THR A 35 -23.43 -0.92 -7.51
CA THR A 35 -24.41 -1.32 -6.49
C THR A 35 -24.02 -2.59 -5.73
N HIS A 36 -22.76 -2.72 -5.28
CA HIS A 36 -22.29 -3.88 -4.53
C HIS A 36 -22.17 -3.56 -3.05
N ALA A 37 -23.26 -3.10 -2.45
CA ALA A 37 -23.31 -2.82 -1.03
C ALA A 37 -22.95 -4.06 -0.20
N SER A 38 -22.18 -3.87 0.85
CA SER A 38 -22.10 -4.78 1.97
C SER A 38 -23.52 -5.08 2.47
N SER A 39 -23.76 -6.25 3.04
CA SER A 39 -25.01 -6.55 3.73
C SER A 39 -25.20 -5.68 4.99
N MET A 40 -24.15 -4.97 5.42
CA MET A 40 -24.12 -4.10 6.58
C MET A 40 -24.20 -2.64 6.13
N ASP A 41 -25.17 -1.92 6.70
CA ASP A 41 -25.36 -0.49 6.46
C ASP A 41 -24.34 0.31 7.28
N PRO A 42 -23.39 1.05 6.65
CA PRO A 42 -22.37 1.80 7.37
C PRO A 42 -22.95 2.98 8.17
N ASP A 43 -24.16 3.41 7.89
CA ASP A 43 -24.83 4.48 8.62
C ASP A 43 -25.47 3.98 9.92
N GLN A 44 -25.54 2.67 10.15
CA GLN A 44 -26.09 2.06 11.35
C GLN A 44 -25.00 1.69 12.35
N LEU A 45 -25.16 2.11 13.62
CA LEU A 45 -24.22 1.86 14.70
C LEU A 45 -23.97 0.36 14.92
N ASP A 46 -25.00 -0.44 14.83
CA ASP A 46 -24.94 -1.90 15.02
C ASP A 46 -24.13 -2.63 13.92
N SER A 47 -23.77 -1.95 12.83
CA SER A 47 -22.84 -2.45 11.82
C SER A 47 -21.37 -2.37 12.26
N TRP A 48 -21.09 -1.57 13.28
CA TRP A 48 -19.73 -1.28 13.76
C TRP A 48 -19.45 -1.81 15.15
N ILE A 49 -20.41 -1.64 16.10
CA ILE A 49 -20.19 -1.86 17.52
C ILE A 49 -21.32 -2.74 18.10
N ALA A 50 -20.93 -3.78 18.83
CA ALA A 50 -21.83 -4.59 19.65
C ALA A 50 -21.23 -4.76 21.05
N VAL A 51 -22.04 -4.52 22.09
CA VAL A 51 -21.67 -4.76 23.49
C VAL A 51 -22.33 -6.06 23.96
N HIS A 52 -21.57 -6.96 24.56
CA HIS A 52 -22.03 -8.28 24.99
C HIS A 52 -22.32 -8.33 26.49
N ALA A 53 -23.13 -9.33 26.90
CA ALA A 53 -23.51 -9.53 28.29
C ALA A 53 -22.31 -9.83 29.21
N ASP A 54 -21.22 -10.34 28.68
CA ASP A 54 -19.96 -10.58 29.42
C ASP A 54 -19.07 -9.31 29.53
N GLY A 55 -19.55 -8.18 29.08
CA GLY A 55 -18.81 -6.90 29.07
C GLY A 55 -17.82 -6.76 27.93
N THR A 56 -17.67 -7.73 27.04
CA THR A 56 -16.84 -7.61 25.84
C THR A 56 -17.52 -6.76 24.78
N VAL A 57 -16.73 -6.15 23.91
CA VAL A 57 -17.17 -5.33 22.78
C VAL A 57 -16.67 -5.94 21.51
N THR A 58 -17.55 -6.26 20.56
CA THR A 58 -17.16 -6.56 19.19
C THR A 58 -17.18 -5.28 18.37
N ALA A 59 -16.06 -5.00 17.71
CA ALA A 59 -15.94 -3.90 16.75
C ALA A 59 -15.67 -4.45 15.36
N CYS A 60 -16.38 -3.95 14.34
CA CYS A 60 -16.30 -4.39 12.96
C CYS A 60 -15.69 -3.28 12.09
N THR A 61 -14.78 -3.64 11.17
CA THR A 61 -14.15 -2.70 10.24
C THR A 61 -13.86 -3.35 8.90
N GLY A 62 -14.04 -2.59 7.83
CA GLY A 62 -13.64 -2.99 6.45
C GLY A 62 -12.16 -2.70 6.14
N LYS A 63 -11.32 -2.46 7.15
CA LYS A 63 -9.87 -2.27 7.01
C LYS A 63 -9.12 -3.38 7.74
N CYS A 64 -8.19 -4.04 7.04
CA CYS A 64 -7.48 -5.22 7.55
C CYS A 64 -6.00 -4.97 7.84
N ASP A 65 -5.47 -5.78 8.75
CA ASP A 65 -4.04 -5.80 9.08
C ASP A 65 -3.29 -6.78 8.19
N LEU A 66 -2.45 -6.22 7.33
CA LEU A 66 -1.58 -6.96 6.39
C LEU A 66 -0.13 -7.09 6.92
N GLY A 67 0.09 -6.73 8.19
CA GLY A 67 1.39 -6.63 8.85
C GLY A 67 1.82 -5.20 9.21
N GLN A 68 0.95 -4.20 8.96
CA GLN A 68 1.24 -2.80 9.28
C GLN A 68 0.83 -2.38 10.70
N GLY A 69 0.28 -3.30 11.51
CA GLY A 69 -0.04 -3.06 12.92
C GLY A 69 -1.34 -2.31 13.17
N ILE A 70 -2.22 -2.15 12.17
CA ILE A 70 -3.48 -1.44 12.35
C ILE A 70 -4.49 -2.23 13.18
N PHE A 71 -4.35 -3.55 13.33
CA PHE A 71 -5.16 -4.35 14.25
C PHE A 71 -5.06 -3.79 15.68
N THR A 72 -3.84 -3.60 16.16
CA THR A 72 -3.58 -3.03 17.49
C THR A 72 -4.06 -1.57 17.58
N ALA A 73 -3.74 -0.74 16.57
CA ALA A 73 -4.14 0.67 16.56
C ALA A 73 -5.67 0.88 16.52
N GLN A 74 -6.39 0.07 15.77
CA GLN A 74 -7.86 0.10 15.74
C GLN A 74 -8.47 -0.41 17.05
N THR A 75 -7.87 -1.43 17.67
CA THR A 75 -8.28 -1.91 18.98
C THR A 75 -8.08 -0.83 20.05
N GLN A 76 -6.93 -0.11 20.03
CA GLN A 76 -6.70 1.04 20.91
C GLN A 76 -7.75 2.14 20.69
N LEU A 77 -8.10 2.42 19.42
CA LEU A 77 -9.08 3.44 19.09
C LEU A 77 -10.45 3.14 19.68
N VAL A 78 -10.94 1.90 19.54
CA VAL A 78 -12.22 1.47 20.10
C VAL A 78 -12.19 1.47 21.62
N ALA A 79 -11.10 0.93 22.22
CA ALA A 79 -10.92 0.91 23.67
C ALA A 79 -10.92 2.31 24.27
N GLU A 80 -10.24 3.27 23.62
CA GLU A 80 -10.23 4.68 24.05
C GLU A 80 -11.62 5.30 23.99
N GLU A 81 -12.27 5.24 22.82
CA GLU A 81 -13.56 5.90 22.64
C GLU A 81 -14.65 5.32 23.54
N LEU A 82 -14.66 4.01 23.76
CA LEU A 82 -15.62 3.35 24.64
C LEU A 82 -15.20 3.30 26.12
N CYS A 83 -14.01 3.78 26.46
CA CYS A 83 -13.47 3.72 27.81
C CYS A 83 -13.49 2.29 28.39
N VAL A 84 -13.05 1.30 27.60
CA VAL A 84 -12.92 -0.11 27.99
C VAL A 84 -11.45 -0.55 27.94
N SER A 85 -11.14 -1.70 28.56
CA SER A 85 -9.79 -2.28 28.43
C SER A 85 -9.53 -2.83 27.02
N LEU A 86 -8.28 -2.87 26.59
CA LEU A 86 -7.88 -3.49 25.30
C LEU A 86 -8.37 -4.96 25.21
N ALA A 87 -8.29 -5.70 26.32
CA ALA A 87 -8.70 -7.10 26.37
C ALA A 87 -10.22 -7.30 26.20
N ALA A 88 -11.02 -6.26 26.45
CA ALA A 88 -12.47 -6.33 26.25
C ALA A 88 -12.86 -6.16 24.77
N VAL A 89 -11.98 -5.66 23.91
CA VAL A 89 -12.30 -5.39 22.49
C VAL A 89 -11.95 -6.61 21.63
N LYS A 90 -12.94 -7.09 20.88
CA LYS A 90 -12.79 -8.12 19.83
C LYS A 90 -12.97 -7.45 18.48
N LEU A 91 -11.87 -7.25 17.75
CA LEU A 91 -11.89 -6.60 16.44
C LEU A 91 -12.11 -7.63 15.32
N VAL A 92 -13.15 -7.43 14.50
CA VAL A 92 -13.42 -8.18 13.28
C VAL A 92 -13.06 -7.34 12.08
N GLN A 93 -12.15 -7.83 11.24
CA GLN A 93 -11.63 -7.12 10.08
C GLN A 93 -12.08 -7.79 8.78
N CYS A 94 -12.62 -7.02 7.86
CA CYS A 94 -12.79 -7.39 6.45
C CYS A 94 -13.46 -8.76 6.22
N ASP A 95 -14.68 -8.91 6.67
CA ASP A 95 -15.57 -10.02 6.32
C ASP A 95 -16.82 -9.45 5.64
N THR A 96 -17.01 -9.74 4.37
CA THR A 96 -18.10 -9.15 3.56
C THR A 96 -19.51 -9.47 4.03
N ALA A 97 -19.67 -10.41 4.99
CA ALA A 97 -20.97 -10.73 5.60
C ALA A 97 -21.26 -9.94 6.88
N VAL A 98 -20.25 -9.42 7.57
CA VAL A 98 -20.41 -8.86 8.92
C VAL A 98 -19.71 -7.53 9.16
N THR A 99 -18.89 -7.05 8.23
CA THR A 99 -18.22 -5.73 8.35
C THR A 99 -18.75 -4.75 7.32
N PRO A 100 -18.73 -3.44 7.58
CA PRO A 100 -19.08 -2.42 6.59
C PRO A 100 -18.09 -2.40 5.41
N ASP A 101 -18.57 -2.05 4.22
CA ASP A 101 -17.70 -1.85 3.05
C ASP A 101 -16.98 -0.50 3.16
N GLN A 102 -15.69 -0.53 3.43
CA GLN A 102 -14.80 0.62 3.42
C GLN A 102 -13.84 0.61 2.22
N GLY A 103 -14.13 -0.19 1.19
CA GLY A 103 -13.26 -0.39 0.03
C GLY A 103 -11.95 -1.10 0.36
N SER A 104 -10.91 -0.82 -0.41
CA SER A 104 -9.59 -1.43 -0.20
C SER A 104 -8.87 -0.85 1.03
N THR A 105 -8.08 -1.67 1.71
CA THR A 105 -7.12 -1.21 2.72
C THR A 105 -5.89 -0.66 2.03
N ALA A 106 -5.71 0.65 2.01
CA ALA A 106 -4.51 1.28 1.47
C ALA A 106 -3.49 1.54 2.58
N GLY A 107 -2.19 1.42 2.27
CA GLY A 107 -1.12 1.48 3.26
C GLY A 107 -1.04 2.80 4.04
N SER A 108 -1.31 3.92 3.38
CA SER A 108 -1.28 5.25 4.02
C SER A 108 -2.64 5.76 4.48
N GLN A 109 -3.74 5.20 4.01
CA GLN A 109 -5.08 5.79 4.19
C GLN A 109 -5.96 5.05 5.19
N SER A 110 -5.64 3.83 5.52
CA SER A 110 -6.51 2.97 6.35
C SER A 110 -6.59 3.42 7.81
N THR A 111 -5.49 3.94 8.36
CA THR A 111 -5.46 4.49 9.72
C THR A 111 -6.20 5.83 9.79
N PRO A 112 -5.93 6.81 8.90
CA PRO A 112 -6.68 8.07 8.90
C PRO A 112 -8.18 7.89 8.68
N THR A 113 -8.60 6.96 7.83
CA THR A 113 -10.03 6.69 7.57
C THR A 113 -10.77 6.33 8.84
N ASN A 114 -10.24 5.40 9.64
CA ASN A 114 -10.88 4.97 10.88
C ASN A 114 -10.62 5.91 12.06
N PHE A 115 -9.59 6.74 12.01
CA PHE A 115 -9.18 7.60 13.10
C PHE A 115 -9.82 8.99 13.05
N ASN A 116 -9.90 9.62 11.87
CA ASN A 116 -10.46 10.96 11.72
C ASN A 116 -11.98 10.89 11.76
N VAL A 117 -12.65 11.54 12.63
CA VAL A 117 -14.10 11.74 12.79
C VAL A 117 -14.96 11.08 11.68
N GLN A 118 -14.71 9.82 11.38
CA GLN A 118 -15.35 9.03 10.33
C GLN A 118 -15.30 7.55 10.73
N ASP A 119 -16.26 6.78 10.23
CA ASP A 119 -16.27 5.33 10.33
C ASP A 119 -16.11 4.79 11.79
N LEU A 120 -15.14 3.93 12.06
CA LEU A 120 -14.99 3.19 13.31
C LEU A 120 -14.90 4.09 14.57
N ALA A 121 -14.14 5.18 14.48
CA ALA A 121 -13.95 6.08 15.61
C ALA A 121 -15.23 6.81 15.97
N LEU A 122 -15.96 7.27 14.95
CA LEU A 122 -17.22 7.96 15.11
C LEU A 122 -18.31 7.01 15.64
N ALA A 123 -18.33 5.78 15.13
CA ALA A 123 -19.22 4.73 15.62
C ALA A 123 -18.95 4.41 17.11
N ALA A 124 -17.68 4.27 17.50
CA ALA A 124 -17.32 4.01 18.91
C ALA A 124 -17.69 5.20 19.82
N ALA A 125 -17.50 6.45 19.34
CA ALA A 125 -17.94 7.64 20.07
C ALA A 125 -19.46 7.70 20.20
N THR A 126 -20.20 7.43 19.13
CA THR A 126 -21.68 7.34 19.14
C THR A 126 -22.17 6.28 20.14
N ALA A 127 -21.53 5.12 20.18
CA ALA A 127 -21.89 4.07 21.14
C ALA A 127 -21.67 4.52 22.59
N ARG A 128 -20.58 5.22 22.90
CA ARG A 128 -20.35 5.80 24.23
C ARG A 128 -21.42 6.81 24.62
N GLU A 129 -21.75 7.75 23.72
CA GLU A 129 -22.79 8.76 23.97
C GLU A 129 -24.16 8.10 24.19
N ALA A 130 -24.51 7.07 23.43
CA ALA A 130 -25.73 6.29 23.62
C ALA A 130 -25.76 5.61 24.99
N LEU A 131 -24.65 4.98 25.42
CA LEU A 131 -24.56 4.37 26.75
C LEU A 131 -24.62 5.37 27.89
N LEU A 132 -24.06 6.57 27.73
CA LEU A 132 -24.21 7.66 28.68
C LEU A 132 -25.66 8.14 28.76
N SER A 133 -26.37 8.22 27.63
CA SER A 133 -27.81 8.57 27.61
C SER A 133 -28.69 7.51 28.30
N MET A 134 -28.42 6.22 28.02
CA MET A 134 -29.13 5.13 28.74
C MET A 134 -28.89 5.17 30.25
N ALA A 135 -27.65 5.46 30.67
CA ALA A 135 -27.31 5.60 32.07
C ALA A 135 -27.96 6.81 32.71
N ALA A 136 -28.10 7.92 31.97
CA ALA A 136 -28.80 9.13 32.41
C ALA A 136 -30.29 8.82 32.75
N GLU A 137 -30.94 8.06 31.88
CA GLU A 137 -32.32 7.57 32.14
C GLU A 137 -32.36 6.62 33.36
N HIS A 138 -31.40 5.69 33.44
CA HIS A 138 -31.31 4.71 34.53
C HIS A 138 -31.11 5.36 35.89
N PHE A 139 -30.28 6.41 35.98
CA PHE A 139 -29.99 7.10 37.22
C PHE A 139 -30.94 8.28 37.54
N GLY A 140 -31.70 8.75 36.56
CA GLY A 140 -32.46 10.02 36.64
C GLY A 140 -31.56 11.25 36.72
N GLU A 141 -30.40 11.22 36.07
CA GLU A 141 -29.36 12.24 36.06
C GLU A 141 -29.15 12.83 34.65
N ASN A 142 -28.50 14.00 34.59
CA ASN A 142 -28.08 14.56 33.31
C ASN A 142 -26.85 13.83 32.77
N ALA A 143 -26.87 13.42 31.51
CA ALA A 143 -25.77 12.72 30.87
C ALA A 143 -24.41 13.45 30.95
N SER A 144 -24.42 14.80 30.93
CA SER A 144 -23.23 15.64 31.05
C SER A 144 -22.51 15.54 32.41
N ARG A 145 -23.17 15.01 33.42
CA ARG A 145 -22.63 14.80 34.77
C ARG A 145 -22.10 13.38 34.97
N LEU A 146 -22.36 12.48 34.02
CA LEU A 146 -21.94 11.10 34.08
C LEU A 146 -20.54 10.91 33.50
N SER A 147 -19.82 9.93 33.98
CA SER A 147 -18.47 9.56 33.47
C SER A 147 -18.43 8.09 33.04
N ALA A 148 -17.89 7.87 31.85
CA ALA A 148 -17.62 6.51 31.33
C ALA A 148 -16.19 6.07 31.71
N LYS A 149 -16.06 4.90 32.33
CA LYS A 149 -14.77 4.31 32.69
C LYS A 149 -14.89 2.80 32.91
N ASP A 150 -13.90 2.05 32.46
CA ASP A 150 -13.76 0.62 32.66
C ASP A 150 -15.05 -0.16 32.31
N GLY A 151 -15.68 0.14 31.17
CA GLY A 151 -16.89 -0.53 30.68
C GLY A 151 -18.16 -0.26 31.50
N ALA A 152 -18.19 0.84 32.25
CA ALA A 152 -19.32 1.24 33.06
C ALA A 152 -19.50 2.77 33.07
N VAL A 153 -20.72 3.20 33.43
CA VAL A 153 -21.04 4.62 33.67
C VAL A 153 -21.17 4.85 35.15
N THR A 154 -20.59 5.92 35.64
CA THR A 154 -20.62 6.33 37.06
C THR A 154 -21.28 7.72 37.18
N ALA A 155 -22.23 7.84 38.12
CA ALA A 155 -22.87 9.09 38.50
C ALA A 155 -22.05 9.84 39.57
N PRO A 156 -22.26 11.16 39.75
CA PRO A 156 -21.53 11.95 40.74
C PRO A 156 -21.66 11.48 42.19
N ASP A 157 -22.74 10.79 42.52
CA ASP A 157 -23.01 10.20 43.84
C ASP A 157 -22.34 8.83 44.04
N GLY A 158 -21.60 8.32 43.04
CA GLY A 158 -20.90 7.04 43.10
C GLY A 158 -21.73 5.85 42.62
N ARG A 159 -23.01 5.99 42.27
CA ARG A 159 -23.77 4.89 41.61
C ARG A 159 -23.11 4.53 40.31
N ARG A 160 -23.00 3.21 40.03
CA ARG A 160 -22.35 2.69 38.85
C ARG A 160 -23.23 1.64 38.17
N VAL A 161 -23.23 1.63 36.82
CA VAL A 161 -23.94 0.65 36.01
C VAL A 161 -23.02 0.21 34.86
N ALA A 162 -22.92 -1.10 34.61
CA ALA A 162 -22.10 -1.64 33.52
C ALA A 162 -22.76 -1.44 32.16
N TYR A 163 -21.98 -1.35 31.10
CA TYR A 163 -22.51 -1.28 29.73
C TYR A 163 -23.37 -2.49 29.38
N ALA A 164 -22.95 -3.67 29.82
CA ALA A 164 -23.70 -4.91 29.63
C ALA A 164 -25.10 -4.87 30.27
N GLU A 165 -25.24 -4.22 31.42
CA GLU A 165 -26.53 -4.04 32.10
C GLU A 165 -27.41 -3.03 31.38
N LEU A 166 -26.84 -1.94 30.89
CA LEU A 166 -27.55 -0.90 30.15
C LEU A 166 -28.13 -1.38 28.84
N ILE A 167 -27.29 -2.09 28.02
CA ILE A 167 -27.70 -2.57 26.70
C ILE A 167 -28.51 -3.88 26.81
N GLY A 168 -28.20 -4.71 27.80
CA GLY A 168 -28.78 -6.06 27.95
C GLY A 168 -28.51 -6.91 26.71
N SER A 169 -29.58 -7.56 26.22
CA SER A 169 -29.52 -8.31 24.96
C SER A 169 -30.06 -7.51 23.77
N LYS A 170 -30.11 -6.19 23.87
CA LYS A 170 -30.66 -5.30 22.85
C LYS A 170 -29.57 -4.80 21.90
N LYS A 171 -29.98 -4.33 20.73
CA LYS A 171 -29.16 -3.54 19.82
C LYS A 171 -29.28 -2.08 20.17
N PHE A 172 -28.33 -1.28 19.71
CA PHE A 172 -28.45 0.18 19.78
C PHE A 172 -29.63 0.69 18.95
N ASN A 173 -29.84 0.14 17.73
CA ASN A 173 -30.82 0.58 16.74
C ASN A 173 -30.76 2.09 16.46
N LEU A 174 -29.57 2.63 16.39
CA LEU A 174 -29.28 4.04 16.19
C LEU A 174 -28.42 4.24 14.94
N PRO A 175 -28.60 5.34 14.23
CA PRO A 175 -27.61 5.75 13.22
C PRO A 175 -26.31 6.18 13.89
N VAL A 176 -25.22 6.15 13.13
CA VAL A 176 -23.95 6.75 13.55
C VAL A 176 -24.14 8.28 13.58
N ASP A 177 -23.92 8.88 14.74
CA ASP A 177 -24.02 10.32 14.90
C ASP A 177 -22.76 11.01 14.34
N GLN A 178 -22.94 11.79 13.27
CA GLN A 178 -21.86 12.53 12.60
C GLN A 178 -21.26 13.64 13.48
N HIS A 179 -21.90 13.96 14.60
CA HIS A 179 -21.48 14.99 15.57
C HIS A 179 -21.08 14.41 16.92
N ALA A 180 -21.03 13.08 17.06
CA ALA A 180 -20.64 12.45 18.31
C ALA A 180 -19.28 12.97 18.79
N ARG A 181 -19.21 13.37 20.08
CA ARG A 181 -18.00 13.95 20.65
C ARG A 181 -16.91 12.88 20.77
N ARG A 182 -15.82 13.06 20.07
CA ARG A 182 -14.61 12.25 20.21
C ARG A 182 -13.84 12.64 21.48
N ARG A 183 -13.16 11.68 22.11
CA ARG A 183 -12.22 11.97 23.18
C ARG A 183 -11.05 12.81 22.65
N SER A 184 -10.76 13.91 23.33
CA SER A 184 -9.65 14.78 22.98
C SER A 184 -8.30 14.14 23.38
N ARG A 185 -7.20 14.58 22.75
CA ARG A 185 -5.86 14.07 23.03
C ARG A 185 -5.48 14.14 24.52
N ASN A 186 -5.95 15.16 25.23
CA ASN A 186 -5.70 15.34 26.66
C ASN A 186 -6.46 14.32 27.53
N GLU A 187 -7.50 13.70 26.99
CA GLU A 187 -8.28 12.66 27.67
C GLU A 187 -7.79 11.25 27.37
N TRP A 188 -6.83 11.10 26.45
CA TRP A 188 -6.35 9.79 26.03
C TRP A 188 -5.61 9.03 27.15
N THR A 189 -6.05 7.79 27.34
CA THR A 189 -5.48 6.86 28.32
C THR A 189 -4.83 5.65 27.64
N VAL A 190 -5.29 5.29 26.44
CA VAL A 190 -4.86 4.13 25.65
C VAL A 190 -4.24 4.57 24.33
N LEU A 191 -4.85 5.52 23.62
CA LEU A 191 -4.26 6.11 22.41
C LEU A 191 -3.00 6.90 22.77
N GLY A 192 -2.05 6.95 21.84
CA GLY A 192 -0.76 7.62 22.05
C GLY A 192 0.22 6.88 22.96
N LYS A 193 -0.18 5.71 23.48
CA LYS A 193 0.71 4.85 24.27
C LYS A 193 1.33 3.78 23.40
N ALA A 194 2.60 3.47 23.65
CA ALA A 194 3.27 2.34 23.02
C ALA A 194 2.64 1.03 23.53
N VAL A 195 1.99 0.31 22.64
CA VAL A 195 1.40 -1.00 22.92
C VAL A 195 2.03 -2.00 21.94
N PRO A 196 2.68 -3.05 22.43
CA PRO A 196 3.16 -4.13 21.57
C PRO A 196 2.00 -4.73 20.76
N GLY A 197 2.32 -5.23 19.56
CA GLY A 197 1.29 -5.84 18.71
C GLY A 197 0.50 -6.90 19.47
N LEU A 198 -0.82 -6.76 19.54
CA LEU A 198 -1.70 -7.67 20.30
C LEU A 198 -1.68 -9.11 19.74
N ASP A 199 -1.26 -9.28 18.50
CA ASP A 199 -1.08 -10.55 17.82
C ASP A 199 0.33 -11.15 17.99
N HIS A 200 1.32 -10.38 18.47
CA HIS A 200 2.71 -10.84 18.61
C HIS A 200 2.85 -12.11 19.45
N PRO A 201 2.17 -12.30 20.60
CA PRO A 201 2.25 -13.56 21.35
C PRO A 201 1.84 -14.76 20.52
N ALA A 202 0.76 -14.64 19.73
CA ALA A 202 0.29 -15.73 18.87
C ALA A 202 1.25 -16.00 17.70
N LEU A 203 1.85 -14.93 17.12
CA LEU A 203 2.84 -15.06 16.06
C LEU A 203 4.11 -15.79 16.52
N VAL A 204 4.69 -15.41 17.65
CA VAL A 204 5.95 -16.00 18.15
C VAL A 204 5.78 -17.40 18.74
N THR A 205 4.58 -17.76 19.19
CA THR A 205 4.27 -19.11 19.69
C THR A 205 3.75 -20.05 18.60
N GLY A 206 3.57 -19.55 17.36
CA GLY A 206 3.04 -20.34 16.23
C GLY A 206 1.56 -20.68 16.34
N THR A 207 0.81 -20.01 17.23
CA THR A 207 -0.65 -20.19 17.39
C THR A 207 -1.47 -19.24 16.52
N PHE A 208 -0.83 -18.28 15.86
CA PHE A 208 -1.48 -17.37 14.92
C PHE A 208 -1.92 -18.13 13.67
N GLU A 209 -3.18 -17.95 13.26
CA GLU A 209 -3.73 -18.61 12.08
C GLU A 209 -3.56 -17.73 10.83
N PHE A 210 -2.62 -18.10 9.95
CA PHE A 210 -2.49 -17.55 8.62
C PHE A 210 -3.43 -18.24 7.63
N VAL A 211 -3.66 -17.66 6.47
CA VAL A 211 -4.49 -18.26 5.41
C VAL A 211 -3.98 -19.65 4.99
N GLN A 212 -2.67 -19.88 5.06
CA GLN A 212 -2.06 -21.20 4.84
C GLN A 212 -2.49 -22.26 5.85
N ASN A 213 -2.95 -21.85 7.05
CA ASN A 213 -3.38 -22.74 8.12
C ASN A 213 -4.89 -23.04 8.10
N VAL A 214 -5.68 -22.29 7.31
CA VAL A 214 -7.11 -22.50 7.19
C VAL A 214 -7.42 -23.93 6.75
N ARG A 215 -8.32 -24.61 7.47
CA ARG A 215 -8.78 -25.98 7.19
C ARG A 215 -10.30 -26.00 7.15
N VAL A 216 -10.84 -26.56 6.07
CA VAL A 216 -12.29 -26.76 5.87
C VAL A 216 -12.53 -28.25 5.70
N GLN A 217 -13.62 -28.76 6.26
CA GLN A 217 -13.94 -30.19 6.17
C GLN A 217 -14.06 -30.65 4.71
N GLY A 218 -13.38 -31.72 4.36
CA GLY A 218 -13.37 -32.30 3.02
C GLY A 218 -12.55 -31.49 2.00
N MET A 219 -11.67 -30.60 2.47
CA MET A 219 -10.83 -29.74 1.65
C MET A 219 -9.85 -30.57 0.81
N LEU A 220 -9.74 -30.18 -0.46
CA LEU A 220 -8.75 -30.65 -1.43
C LEU A 220 -7.63 -29.61 -1.61
N HIS A 221 -6.60 -30.00 -2.37
CA HIS A 221 -5.45 -29.16 -2.68
C HIS A 221 -5.40 -28.85 -4.18
N GLY A 222 -5.32 -27.58 -4.54
CA GLY A 222 -5.20 -27.11 -5.91
C GLY A 222 -3.80 -26.64 -6.26
N ARG A 223 -3.47 -26.74 -7.53
CA ARG A 223 -2.34 -26.06 -8.20
C ARG A 223 -2.79 -25.52 -9.54
N VAL A 224 -2.17 -24.42 -9.98
CA VAL A 224 -2.36 -23.88 -11.33
C VAL A 224 -1.22 -24.35 -12.24
N VAL A 225 -1.50 -24.41 -13.54
CA VAL A 225 -0.51 -24.59 -14.59
C VAL A 225 -0.54 -23.33 -15.46
N ARG A 226 0.48 -22.52 -15.34
CA ARG A 226 0.59 -21.23 -16.04
C ARG A 226 1.23 -21.40 -17.43
N PRO A 227 0.98 -20.45 -18.35
CA PRO A 227 1.69 -20.42 -19.63
C PRO A 227 3.22 -20.36 -19.42
N PRO A 228 4.02 -21.00 -20.27
CA PRO A 228 5.49 -20.96 -20.16
C PRO A 228 6.11 -19.63 -20.62
N GLU A 229 5.37 -18.86 -21.44
CA GLU A 229 5.78 -17.59 -22.03
C GLU A 229 4.70 -16.52 -21.82
N MET A 230 5.09 -15.26 -21.72
CA MET A 230 4.16 -14.16 -21.63
C MET A 230 3.24 -14.11 -22.86
N GLY A 231 1.92 -14.03 -22.63
CA GLY A 231 0.93 -13.94 -23.70
C GLY A 231 0.66 -15.20 -24.50
N ALA A 232 1.27 -16.34 -24.13
CA ALA A 232 0.97 -17.63 -24.76
C ALA A 232 -0.48 -18.07 -24.47
N LYS A 233 -1.13 -18.69 -25.48
CA LYS A 233 -2.51 -19.17 -25.43
C LYS A 233 -2.56 -20.69 -25.37
N LEU A 234 -3.51 -21.25 -24.63
CA LEU A 234 -3.71 -22.68 -24.51
C LEU A 234 -4.21 -23.27 -25.84
N ILE A 235 -3.57 -24.33 -26.32
CA ILE A 235 -3.99 -25.07 -27.52
C ILE A 235 -4.65 -26.38 -27.13
N ALA A 236 -4.07 -27.12 -26.17
CA ALA A 236 -4.59 -28.42 -25.75
C ALA A 236 -4.04 -28.82 -24.40
N VAL A 237 -4.79 -29.67 -23.69
CA VAL A 237 -4.39 -30.33 -22.43
C VAL A 237 -4.55 -31.82 -22.63
N ASP A 238 -3.51 -32.59 -22.32
CA ASP A 238 -3.57 -34.05 -22.23
C ASP A 238 -3.80 -34.50 -20.78
N GLU A 239 -5.07 -34.62 -20.40
CA GLU A 239 -5.45 -35.11 -19.06
C GLU A 239 -4.99 -36.56 -18.80
N GLY A 240 -4.74 -37.34 -19.87
CA GLY A 240 -4.21 -38.69 -19.79
C GLY A 240 -2.84 -38.75 -19.15
N SER A 241 -2.03 -37.68 -19.30
CA SER A 241 -0.67 -37.60 -18.75
C SER A 241 -0.61 -37.64 -17.21
N VAL A 242 -1.73 -37.41 -16.52
CA VAL A 242 -1.81 -37.35 -15.04
C VAL A 242 -2.81 -38.33 -14.42
N ARG A 243 -3.52 -39.13 -15.24
CA ARG A 243 -4.58 -40.04 -14.77
C ARG A 243 -4.14 -41.05 -13.71
N ASP A 244 -2.87 -41.44 -13.74
CA ASP A 244 -2.33 -42.48 -12.85
C ASP A 244 -1.77 -41.90 -11.52
N ILE A 245 -1.92 -40.57 -11.30
CA ILE A 245 -1.50 -39.93 -10.06
C ILE A 245 -2.52 -40.28 -8.96
N ALA A 246 -2.05 -41.02 -7.94
CA ALA A 246 -2.88 -41.38 -6.81
C ALA A 246 -3.44 -40.14 -6.07
N GLY A 247 -4.76 -40.12 -5.88
CA GLY A 247 -5.45 -39.01 -5.22
C GLY A 247 -5.70 -37.80 -6.13
N LEU A 248 -5.44 -37.87 -7.43
CA LEU A 248 -5.88 -36.84 -8.38
C LEU A 248 -7.42 -36.82 -8.41
N ALA A 249 -8.03 -35.69 -8.10
CA ALA A 249 -9.46 -35.52 -8.08
C ALA A 249 -10.02 -34.96 -9.41
N LYS A 250 -9.36 -33.96 -9.99
CA LYS A 250 -9.82 -33.34 -11.25
C LYS A 250 -8.72 -32.45 -11.89
N VAL A 251 -8.74 -32.41 -13.22
CA VAL A 251 -8.13 -31.33 -14.02
C VAL A 251 -9.24 -30.35 -14.38
N VAL A 252 -8.98 -29.06 -14.25
CA VAL A 252 -9.92 -27.99 -14.59
C VAL A 252 -9.32 -27.16 -15.71
N VAL A 253 -10.02 -27.07 -16.83
CA VAL A 253 -9.66 -26.24 -17.99
C VAL A 253 -10.81 -25.31 -18.29
N ARG A 254 -10.54 -24.02 -18.38
CA ARG A 254 -11.51 -22.99 -18.74
C ARG A 254 -10.80 -21.84 -19.46
N GLU A 255 -11.10 -21.61 -20.73
CA GLU A 255 -10.34 -20.72 -21.59
C GLU A 255 -8.83 -21.07 -21.55
N ASP A 256 -7.96 -20.11 -21.24
CA ASP A 256 -6.52 -20.34 -21.05
C ASP A 256 -6.15 -20.79 -19.62
N PHE A 257 -7.13 -20.87 -18.72
CA PHE A 257 -6.90 -21.31 -17.34
C PHE A 257 -6.80 -22.83 -17.26
N VAL A 258 -5.71 -23.30 -16.62
CA VAL A 258 -5.50 -24.72 -16.32
C VAL A 258 -5.15 -24.89 -14.86
N GLY A 259 -5.80 -25.85 -14.20
CA GLY A 259 -5.47 -26.20 -12.82
C GLY A 259 -5.76 -27.66 -12.50
N VAL A 260 -5.13 -28.17 -11.48
CA VAL A 260 -5.28 -29.54 -10.99
C VAL A 260 -5.69 -29.57 -9.52
N ILE A 261 -6.49 -30.55 -9.15
CA ILE A 261 -7.02 -30.71 -7.80
C ILE A 261 -6.75 -32.15 -7.36
N ALA A 262 -6.22 -32.30 -6.15
CA ALA A 262 -5.92 -33.63 -5.58
C ALA A 262 -6.23 -33.67 -4.07
N GLU A 263 -6.29 -34.87 -3.51
CA GLU A 263 -6.54 -35.13 -2.09
C GLU A 263 -5.39 -34.65 -1.20
N THR A 264 -4.16 -34.65 -1.71
CA THR A 264 -2.97 -34.19 -0.99
C THR A 264 -2.27 -33.08 -1.74
N GLN A 265 -1.57 -32.22 -1.00
CA GLN A 265 -0.74 -31.17 -1.60
C GLN A 265 0.34 -31.74 -2.52
N PHE A 266 0.93 -32.86 -2.12
CA PHE A 266 1.98 -33.51 -2.91
C PHE A 266 1.43 -34.04 -4.25
N ALA A 267 0.29 -34.72 -4.24
CA ALA A 267 -0.36 -35.20 -5.48
C ALA A 267 -0.72 -34.03 -6.42
N ALA A 268 -1.20 -32.90 -5.88
CA ALA A 268 -1.48 -31.71 -6.67
C ALA A 268 -0.20 -31.12 -7.31
N ILE A 269 0.92 -31.11 -6.56
CA ILE A 269 2.23 -30.67 -7.09
C ILE A 269 2.70 -31.61 -8.21
N GLN A 270 2.62 -32.92 -8.00
CA GLN A 270 2.99 -33.91 -9.04
C GLN A 270 2.12 -33.74 -10.29
N ALA A 271 0.80 -33.62 -10.11
CA ALA A 271 -0.12 -33.44 -11.21
C ALA A 271 0.17 -32.15 -12.01
N ALA A 272 0.41 -31.02 -11.35
CA ALA A 272 0.75 -29.78 -12.03
C ALA A 272 2.06 -29.86 -12.83
N ARG A 273 3.05 -30.60 -12.33
CA ARG A 273 4.34 -30.81 -12.98
C ARG A 273 4.29 -31.78 -14.17
N GLN A 274 3.41 -32.78 -14.11
CA GLN A 274 3.32 -33.85 -15.12
C GLN A 274 2.25 -33.58 -16.17
N LEU A 275 1.30 -32.68 -15.91
CA LEU A 275 0.24 -32.36 -16.84
C LEU A 275 0.84 -31.79 -18.14
N VAL A 276 0.60 -32.47 -19.25
CA VAL A 276 1.07 -32.03 -20.55
C VAL A 276 0.09 -31.02 -21.13
N CYS A 277 0.54 -29.77 -21.23
CA CYS A 277 -0.19 -28.69 -21.86
C CYS A 277 0.58 -28.21 -23.09
N ARG A 278 -0.13 -28.00 -24.18
CA ARG A 278 0.41 -27.39 -25.39
C ARG A 278 -0.05 -25.95 -25.49
N TRP A 279 0.91 -25.04 -25.61
CA TRP A 279 0.68 -23.60 -25.70
C TRP A 279 1.16 -23.04 -27.04
N SER A 280 0.56 -21.93 -27.49
CA SER A 280 1.11 -21.17 -28.62
C SER A 280 2.41 -20.46 -28.17
N PRO A 281 3.26 -20.03 -29.10
CA PRO A 281 4.29 -19.04 -28.77
C PRO A 281 3.65 -17.75 -28.27
N GLY A 282 4.30 -17.11 -27.30
CA GLY A 282 4.00 -15.73 -26.89
C GLY A 282 4.69 -14.70 -27.80
N PRO A 283 4.32 -13.41 -27.69
CA PRO A 283 5.07 -12.33 -28.34
C PRO A 283 6.48 -12.21 -27.73
N LEU A 284 7.43 -11.75 -28.53
CA LEU A 284 8.77 -11.45 -28.01
C LEU A 284 8.72 -10.24 -27.09
N LEU A 285 9.40 -10.34 -25.96
CA LEU A 285 9.59 -9.24 -25.02
C LEU A 285 10.71 -8.30 -25.52
N PRO A 286 10.62 -6.99 -25.21
CA PRO A 286 11.68 -6.06 -25.53
C PRO A 286 12.96 -6.41 -24.76
N PRO A 287 14.17 -6.20 -25.34
CA PRO A 287 15.42 -6.43 -24.63
C PRO A 287 15.52 -5.55 -23.38
N GLN A 288 15.98 -6.12 -22.27
CA GLN A 288 16.07 -5.41 -20.99
C GLN A 288 17.03 -4.22 -21.04
N GLU A 289 18.11 -4.35 -21.79
CA GLU A 289 19.17 -3.34 -21.91
C GLU A 289 18.69 -2.04 -22.55
N THR A 290 17.72 -2.12 -23.47
CA THR A 290 17.15 -0.97 -24.21
C THR A 290 15.69 -0.70 -23.81
N PHE A 291 15.23 -1.28 -22.71
CA PHE A 291 13.82 -1.23 -22.33
C PHE A 291 13.34 0.20 -22.05
N PHE A 292 14.14 1.03 -21.42
CA PHE A 292 13.74 2.39 -21.08
C PHE A 292 13.64 3.30 -22.32
N GLU A 293 14.48 3.09 -23.31
CA GLU A 293 14.39 3.77 -24.62
C GLU A 293 13.17 3.27 -25.39
N HIS A 294 12.87 1.99 -25.30
CA HIS A 294 11.66 1.40 -25.89
C HIS A 294 10.39 2.02 -25.30
N LEU A 295 10.32 2.17 -23.95
CA LEU A 295 9.15 2.81 -23.31
C LEU A 295 8.85 4.21 -23.85
N GLN A 296 9.86 5.01 -24.10
CA GLN A 296 9.70 6.38 -24.61
C GLN A 296 9.20 6.45 -26.07
N GLN A 297 9.30 5.33 -26.80
CA GLN A 297 8.86 5.24 -28.21
C GLN A 297 7.44 4.67 -28.35
N LEU A 298 6.87 4.11 -27.30
CA LEU A 298 5.54 3.51 -27.35
C LEU A 298 4.44 4.59 -27.43
N PRO A 299 3.35 4.30 -28.14
CA PRO A 299 2.15 5.12 -28.06
C PRO A 299 1.65 5.21 -26.60
N SER A 300 1.25 6.40 -26.19
CA SER A 300 0.88 6.66 -24.80
C SER A 300 -0.53 7.23 -24.65
N ARG A 301 -1.11 6.96 -23.49
CA ARG A 301 -2.23 7.71 -22.97
C ARG A 301 -1.68 8.80 -22.07
N ASP A 302 -1.87 10.06 -22.49
CA ASP A 302 -1.27 11.19 -21.83
C ASP A 302 -2.18 11.78 -20.74
N GLU A 303 -1.60 12.16 -19.61
CA GLU A 303 -2.26 12.88 -18.54
C GLU A 303 -1.42 14.09 -18.13
N LEU A 304 -1.98 15.28 -18.32
CA LEU A 304 -1.40 16.53 -17.86
C LEU A 304 -1.86 16.76 -16.42
N LEU A 305 -0.95 16.57 -15.46
CA LEU A 305 -1.27 16.69 -14.03
C LEU A 305 -1.16 18.14 -13.54
N VAL A 306 -0.19 18.87 -14.08
CA VAL A 306 0.12 20.25 -13.72
C VAL A 306 0.46 21.00 -14.99
N ASP A 307 -0.10 22.19 -15.15
CA ASP A 307 0.24 23.13 -16.21
C ASP A 307 -0.08 24.54 -15.71
N SER A 308 0.93 25.27 -15.27
CA SER A 308 0.78 26.59 -14.67
C SER A 308 1.93 27.52 -15.09
N GLY A 309 1.63 28.79 -15.29
CA GLY A 309 2.57 29.75 -15.81
C GLY A 309 2.93 29.49 -17.27
N ASP A 310 4.05 30.07 -17.74
CA ASP A 310 4.63 29.82 -19.06
C ASP A 310 6.01 29.17 -18.90
N VAL A 311 6.04 27.85 -18.84
CA VAL A 311 7.27 27.07 -18.64
C VAL A 311 8.27 27.33 -19.78
N SER A 312 7.79 27.36 -21.02
CA SER A 312 8.68 27.54 -22.20
C SER A 312 9.38 28.87 -22.21
N THR A 313 8.63 29.96 -22.01
CA THR A 313 9.21 31.32 -21.93
C THR A 313 10.09 31.46 -20.69
N SER A 314 9.71 30.92 -19.55
CA SER A 314 10.50 30.99 -18.31
C SER A 314 11.82 30.24 -18.44
N LEU A 315 11.83 29.06 -19.07
CA LEU A 315 13.06 28.32 -19.38
C LEU A 315 13.95 29.03 -20.36
N ALA A 316 13.36 29.67 -21.40
CA ALA A 316 14.15 30.43 -22.40
C ALA A 316 14.83 31.71 -21.82
N LYS A 317 14.27 32.27 -20.75
CA LYS A 317 14.79 33.44 -20.02
C LYS A 317 15.65 33.06 -18.80
N ALA A 318 15.76 31.81 -18.46
CA ALA A 318 16.56 31.37 -17.33
C ALA A 318 18.05 31.61 -17.58
N ASP A 319 18.77 31.97 -16.54
CA ASP A 319 20.24 32.17 -16.57
C ASP A 319 20.94 30.82 -16.83
N ARG A 320 20.41 29.75 -16.27
CA ARG A 320 20.93 28.40 -16.46
C ARG A 320 19.78 27.39 -16.53
N VAL A 321 19.85 26.44 -17.48
CA VAL A 321 18.89 25.32 -17.56
C VAL A 321 19.60 23.99 -17.29
N LEU A 322 19.09 23.25 -16.31
CA LEU A 322 19.54 21.90 -16.03
C LEU A 322 18.54 20.88 -16.58
N ARG A 323 19.07 19.71 -16.95
CA ARG A 323 18.29 18.57 -17.44
C ARG A 323 18.81 17.30 -16.80
N ALA A 324 17.89 16.38 -16.43
CA ALA A 324 18.26 15.06 -15.94
C ALA A 324 17.19 14.04 -16.33
N ARG A 325 17.64 12.82 -16.61
CA ARG A 325 16.79 11.65 -16.90
C ARG A 325 17.03 10.60 -15.83
N TYR A 326 15.95 10.13 -15.22
CA TYR A 326 15.98 9.10 -14.20
C TYR A 326 15.22 7.86 -14.67
N THR A 327 15.66 6.67 -14.28
CA THR A 327 15.00 5.41 -14.62
C THR A 327 14.81 4.55 -13.38
N TRP A 328 13.68 3.85 -13.36
CA TRP A 328 13.30 2.92 -12.30
C TRP A 328 12.80 1.61 -12.90
N PRO A 329 13.30 0.44 -12.46
CA PRO A 329 12.92 -0.86 -13.04
C PRO A 329 11.57 -1.35 -12.52
N TYR A 330 11.05 -2.45 -13.10
CA TYR A 330 10.04 -3.25 -12.45
C TYR A 330 10.59 -3.87 -11.18
N GLN A 331 9.75 -3.93 -10.14
CA GLN A 331 10.09 -4.56 -8.87
C GLN A 331 8.94 -5.41 -8.36
N MET A 332 9.25 -6.46 -7.61
CA MET A 332 8.28 -7.39 -7.03
C MET A 332 7.84 -6.97 -5.64
N HIS A 333 6.71 -7.51 -5.20
CA HIS A 333 6.26 -7.41 -3.81
C HIS A 333 7.17 -8.21 -2.88
N GLY A 334 7.68 -9.36 -3.36
CA GLY A 334 8.65 -10.17 -2.63
C GLY A 334 8.13 -10.64 -1.26
N SER A 335 6.85 -11.04 -1.18
CA SER A 335 6.30 -11.60 0.05
C SER A 335 7.05 -12.86 0.45
N LEU A 336 7.40 -13.01 1.75
CA LEU A 336 8.23 -14.10 2.25
C LEU A 336 7.66 -15.49 1.92
N GLY A 337 6.36 -15.70 2.13
CA GLY A 337 5.61 -16.86 1.65
C GLY A 337 4.83 -16.54 0.39
N SER A 338 4.63 -17.53 -0.48
CA SER A 338 3.78 -17.39 -1.65
C SER A 338 2.31 -17.27 -1.29
N SER A 339 1.52 -16.60 -2.13
CA SER A 339 0.10 -16.35 -1.92
C SER A 339 -0.70 -17.65 -1.83
N CYS A 340 -1.68 -17.68 -0.93
CA CYS A 340 -2.56 -18.81 -0.65
C CYS A 340 -3.98 -18.31 -0.45
N ALA A 341 -4.96 -19.09 -0.90
CA ALA A 341 -6.37 -18.89 -0.59
C ALA A 341 -7.08 -20.24 -0.41
N VAL A 342 -8.20 -20.19 0.29
CA VAL A 342 -9.12 -21.34 0.42
C VAL A 342 -10.48 -20.91 -0.09
N ALA A 343 -11.10 -21.69 -0.95
CA ALA A 343 -12.46 -21.44 -1.42
C ALA A 343 -13.35 -22.64 -1.22
N ASP A 344 -14.58 -22.43 -0.78
CA ASP A 344 -15.67 -23.42 -0.71
C ASP A 344 -16.85 -22.91 -1.54
N VAL A 345 -16.94 -23.38 -2.77
CA VAL A 345 -17.98 -22.99 -3.72
C VAL A 345 -19.02 -24.12 -3.81
N ARG A 346 -20.25 -23.80 -3.41
CA ARG A 346 -21.41 -24.70 -3.45
C ARG A 346 -22.43 -24.19 -4.47
N ALA A 347 -23.49 -24.93 -4.67
CA ALA A 347 -24.52 -24.58 -5.65
C ALA A 347 -25.13 -23.19 -5.39
N ASP A 348 -25.40 -22.86 -4.14
CA ASP A 348 -26.13 -21.66 -3.69
C ASP A 348 -25.23 -20.56 -3.12
N GLN A 349 -24.05 -20.90 -2.61
CA GLN A 349 -23.15 -19.97 -1.93
C GLN A 349 -21.68 -20.27 -2.18
N ALA A 350 -20.84 -19.25 -1.99
CA ALA A 350 -19.39 -19.39 -2.01
C ALA A 350 -18.77 -18.67 -0.81
N THR A 351 -17.79 -19.29 -0.18
CA THR A 351 -16.97 -18.66 0.86
C THR A 351 -15.50 -18.73 0.46
N VAL A 352 -14.80 -17.62 0.53
CA VAL A 352 -13.37 -17.53 0.18
C VAL A 352 -12.61 -16.89 1.33
N TRP A 353 -11.61 -17.60 1.85
CA TRP A 353 -10.62 -17.08 2.80
C TRP A 353 -9.42 -16.58 2.02
N SER A 354 -9.15 -15.30 2.11
CA SER A 354 -8.21 -14.59 1.24
C SER A 354 -7.32 -13.61 2.02
N PRO A 355 -6.04 -13.48 1.68
CA PRO A 355 -5.17 -12.45 2.25
C PRO A 355 -5.26 -11.11 1.51
N THR A 356 -6.28 -10.91 0.67
CA THR A 356 -6.44 -9.68 -0.08
C THR A 356 -6.70 -8.46 0.81
N GLN A 357 -6.14 -7.33 0.45
CA GLN A 357 -6.49 -6.04 1.08
C GLN A 357 -7.81 -5.44 0.59
N SER A 358 -8.54 -6.15 -0.30
CA SER A 358 -9.68 -5.61 -1.06
C SER A 358 -10.84 -6.60 -1.08
N VAL A 359 -11.31 -7.07 0.09
CA VAL A 359 -12.31 -8.17 0.16
C VAL A 359 -13.59 -7.90 -0.62
N TYR A 360 -14.09 -6.65 -0.64
CA TYR A 360 -15.32 -6.31 -1.35
C TYR A 360 -15.13 -6.29 -2.87
N PRO A 361 -14.10 -5.63 -3.43
CA PRO A 361 -13.77 -5.77 -4.84
C PRO A 361 -13.50 -7.22 -5.26
N THR A 362 -12.77 -7.98 -4.43
CA THR A 362 -12.50 -9.40 -4.67
C THR A 362 -13.80 -10.22 -4.70
N ARG A 363 -14.76 -9.96 -3.80
CA ARG A 363 -16.10 -10.56 -3.83
C ARG A 363 -16.80 -10.34 -5.15
N SER A 364 -16.81 -9.11 -5.63
CA SER A 364 -17.47 -8.75 -6.89
C SER A 364 -16.83 -9.45 -8.08
N CYS A 365 -15.50 -9.45 -8.18
CA CYS A 365 -14.80 -10.17 -9.23
C CYS A 365 -15.03 -11.69 -9.18
N ILE A 366 -14.98 -12.31 -7.99
CA ILE A 366 -15.29 -13.74 -7.84
C ILE A 366 -16.71 -14.05 -8.26
N ALA A 367 -17.68 -13.21 -7.92
CA ALA A 367 -19.07 -13.36 -8.35
C ALA A 367 -19.20 -13.37 -9.88
N MET A 368 -18.50 -12.46 -10.57
CA MET A 368 -18.42 -12.44 -12.05
C MET A 368 -17.80 -13.74 -12.60
N LEU A 369 -16.66 -14.15 -12.07
CA LEU A 369 -15.93 -15.36 -12.49
C LEU A 369 -16.77 -16.64 -12.31
N LEU A 370 -17.58 -16.70 -11.26
CA LEU A 370 -18.45 -17.83 -10.95
C LEU A 370 -19.85 -17.72 -11.60
N ASN A 371 -20.12 -16.61 -12.30
CA ASN A 371 -21.42 -16.30 -12.90
C ASN A 371 -22.57 -16.38 -11.87
N ARG A 372 -22.47 -15.62 -10.78
CA ARG A 372 -23.46 -15.57 -9.71
C ARG A 372 -23.59 -14.18 -9.09
N PRO A 373 -24.68 -13.90 -8.34
CA PRO A 373 -24.85 -12.62 -7.70
C PRO A 373 -23.83 -12.43 -6.54
N PRO A 374 -23.30 -11.23 -6.33
CA PRO A 374 -22.30 -10.94 -5.29
C PRO A 374 -22.75 -11.31 -3.87
N GLU A 375 -24.05 -11.25 -3.59
CA GLU A 375 -24.64 -11.60 -2.29
C GLU A 375 -24.48 -13.08 -1.93
N SER A 376 -24.29 -13.94 -2.92
CA SER A 376 -24.02 -15.37 -2.73
C SER A 376 -22.53 -15.67 -2.46
N VAL A 377 -21.66 -14.64 -2.50
CA VAL A 377 -20.22 -14.77 -2.28
C VAL A 377 -19.83 -14.05 -1.00
N ARG A 378 -19.19 -14.77 -0.08
CA ARG A 378 -18.55 -14.22 1.11
C ARG A 378 -17.05 -14.30 0.99
N VAL A 379 -16.35 -13.19 1.19
CA VAL A 379 -14.89 -13.14 1.29
C VAL A 379 -14.51 -12.76 2.70
N ILE A 380 -13.65 -13.56 3.32
CA ILE A 380 -13.17 -13.41 4.68
C ILE A 380 -11.67 -13.14 4.61
N PHE A 381 -11.26 -12.00 5.14
CA PHE A 381 -9.84 -11.72 5.27
C PHE A 381 -9.17 -12.65 6.27
N VAL A 382 -8.08 -13.28 5.86
CA VAL A 382 -7.16 -13.99 6.74
C VAL A 382 -5.74 -13.60 6.34
N ARG A 383 -4.93 -13.17 7.30
CA ARG A 383 -3.57 -12.66 7.01
C ARG A 383 -2.74 -13.70 6.23
N GLY A 384 -2.03 -13.22 5.21
CA GLY A 384 -1.00 -13.98 4.47
C GLY A 384 0.41 -13.67 4.96
N SER A 385 1.41 -14.10 4.20
CA SER A 385 2.84 -13.96 4.54
C SER A 385 3.46 -12.63 4.10
N GLY A 386 2.67 -11.59 3.94
CA GLY A 386 3.03 -10.27 3.47
C GLY A 386 2.12 -9.85 2.31
N CYS A 387 2.07 -8.55 2.04
CA CYS A 387 1.25 -8.00 0.96
C CYS A 387 2.03 -6.97 0.13
N TYR A 388 2.44 -5.88 0.74
CA TYR A 388 3.19 -4.76 0.14
C TYR A 388 2.48 -4.07 -1.04
N GLY A 389 1.20 -4.37 -1.27
CA GLY A 389 0.38 -3.81 -2.34
C GLY A 389 -0.47 -4.86 -3.05
N LEU A 390 -0.18 -5.15 -4.29
CA LEU A 390 -0.92 -6.13 -5.09
C LEU A 390 -0.02 -7.33 -5.46
N ASN A 391 0.34 -8.13 -4.47
CA ASN A 391 0.95 -9.44 -4.72
C ASN A 391 -0.09 -10.43 -5.29
N GLY A 392 0.21 -11.72 -5.35
CA GLY A 392 -0.69 -12.74 -5.89
C GLY A 392 -2.00 -12.97 -5.12
N ALA A 393 -2.33 -12.17 -4.09
CA ALA A 393 -3.46 -12.43 -3.18
C ALA A 393 -4.84 -12.43 -3.87
N ASP A 394 -5.08 -11.49 -4.78
CA ASP A 394 -6.33 -11.43 -5.56
C ASP A 394 -6.38 -12.58 -6.56
N ALA A 395 -5.31 -12.79 -7.31
CA ALA A 395 -5.22 -13.84 -8.32
C ALA A 395 -5.42 -15.24 -7.74
N VAL A 396 -4.74 -15.57 -6.61
CA VAL A 396 -4.88 -16.88 -5.96
C VAL A 396 -6.31 -17.11 -5.44
N SER A 397 -7.00 -16.05 -5.04
CA SER A 397 -8.39 -16.12 -4.58
C SER A 397 -9.34 -16.45 -5.73
N PHE A 398 -9.10 -15.89 -6.91
CA PHE A 398 -9.86 -16.19 -8.13
C PHE A 398 -9.62 -17.64 -8.57
N ASP A 399 -8.36 -18.06 -8.62
CA ASP A 399 -8.00 -19.42 -8.99
C ASP A 399 -8.61 -20.47 -8.03
N ALA A 400 -8.52 -20.23 -6.72
CA ALA A 400 -9.11 -21.13 -5.71
C ALA A 400 -10.63 -21.25 -5.87
N ALA A 401 -11.31 -20.14 -6.15
CA ALA A 401 -12.76 -20.13 -6.36
C ALA A 401 -13.16 -20.92 -7.63
N VAL A 402 -12.44 -20.75 -8.74
CA VAL A 402 -12.68 -21.47 -9.99
C VAL A 402 -12.42 -22.98 -9.83
N LEU A 403 -11.33 -23.37 -9.16
CA LEU A 403 -11.04 -24.77 -8.89
C LEU A 403 -12.10 -25.40 -7.96
N SER A 404 -12.50 -24.68 -6.91
CA SER A 404 -13.56 -25.17 -6.00
C SER A 404 -14.90 -25.33 -6.73
N GLN A 405 -15.28 -24.38 -7.60
CA GLN A 405 -16.46 -24.53 -8.47
C GLN A 405 -16.35 -25.77 -9.36
N GLY A 406 -15.17 -25.98 -9.96
CA GLY A 406 -14.92 -27.11 -10.86
C GLY A 406 -15.10 -28.48 -10.21
N VAL A 407 -14.85 -28.62 -8.90
CA VAL A 407 -14.96 -29.91 -8.17
C VAL A 407 -16.14 -29.97 -7.19
N GLY A 408 -16.80 -28.84 -6.90
CA GLY A 408 -17.92 -28.77 -5.93
C GLY A 408 -17.53 -29.06 -4.48
N ARG A 409 -16.26 -28.92 -4.13
CA ARG A 409 -15.68 -29.16 -2.80
C ARG A 409 -14.73 -28.03 -2.41
N PRO A 410 -14.43 -27.82 -1.11
CA PRO A 410 -13.45 -26.85 -0.70
C PRO A 410 -12.08 -27.14 -1.31
N VAL A 411 -11.41 -26.10 -1.81
CA VAL A 411 -10.06 -26.20 -2.38
C VAL A 411 -9.15 -25.17 -1.72
N ARG A 412 -7.99 -25.62 -1.21
CA ARG A 412 -6.87 -24.79 -0.80
C ARG A 412 -5.88 -24.70 -1.95
N LEU A 413 -5.61 -23.52 -2.42
CA LEU A 413 -4.61 -23.28 -3.45
C LEU A 413 -3.51 -22.41 -2.87
N GLN A 414 -2.27 -22.80 -3.08
CA GLN A 414 -1.08 -22.02 -2.75
C GLN A 414 -0.17 -22.01 -3.98
N TYR A 415 0.28 -20.84 -4.39
CA TYR A 415 1.25 -20.71 -5.48
C TYR A 415 2.60 -21.32 -5.12
N THR A 416 3.36 -21.73 -6.13
CA THR A 416 4.81 -21.90 -5.99
C THR A 416 5.48 -20.52 -5.97
N ARG A 417 6.77 -20.46 -5.65
CA ARG A 417 7.51 -19.21 -5.74
C ARG A 417 7.57 -18.71 -7.19
N GLN A 418 7.75 -19.63 -8.14
CA GLN A 418 7.76 -19.31 -9.56
C GLN A 418 6.42 -18.77 -10.06
N ASP A 419 5.28 -19.38 -9.63
CA ASP A 419 3.94 -18.86 -9.97
C ASP A 419 3.72 -17.44 -9.45
N GLU A 420 4.22 -17.14 -8.25
CA GLU A 420 4.11 -15.80 -7.66
C GLU A 420 4.99 -14.81 -8.44
N MET A 421 6.30 -15.05 -8.47
CA MET A 421 7.27 -14.08 -8.98
C MET A 421 7.22 -13.88 -10.49
N MET A 422 6.74 -14.85 -11.26
CA MET A 422 6.58 -14.68 -12.71
C MET A 422 5.32 -13.89 -13.06
N TRP A 423 4.25 -13.98 -12.25
CA TRP A 423 2.91 -13.60 -12.67
C TRP A 423 2.21 -12.60 -11.76
N GLU A 424 2.83 -12.13 -10.67
CA GLU A 424 2.25 -11.05 -9.88
C GLU A 424 2.23 -9.72 -10.66
N ASN A 425 1.45 -8.77 -10.17
CA ASN A 425 1.46 -7.42 -10.71
C ASN A 425 2.68 -6.67 -10.17
N PHE A 426 3.68 -6.41 -11.00
CA PHE A 426 4.91 -5.72 -10.59
C PHE A 426 4.69 -4.25 -10.28
N GLY A 427 5.52 -3.67 -9.41
CA GLY A 427 5.68 -2.23 -9.32
C GLY A 427 6.17 -1.66 -10.65
N ASN A 428 5.60 -0.53 -11.07
CA ASN A 428 5.79 0.04 -12.39
C ASN A 428 7.26 0.43 -12.67
N ALA A 429 7.75 0.05 -13.83
CA ALA A 429 8.94 0.65 -14.41
C ALA A 429 8.61 2.02 -15.01
N CYS A 430 9.55 2.95 -14.94
CA CYS A 430 9.34 4.29 -15.51
C CYS A 430 10.64 4.98 -15.94
N VAL A 431 10.47 5.94 -16.84
CA VAL A 431 11.45 6.97 -17.20
C VAL A 431 10.90 8.31 -16.74
N ILE A 432 11.74 9.14 -16.12
CA ILE A 432 11.36 10.46 -15.63
C ILE A 432 12.40 11.46 -16.11
N GLU A 433 11.95 12.46 -16.85
CA GLU A 433 12.79 13.55 -17.34
C GLU A 433 12.43 14.85 -16.65
N HIS A 434 13.46 15.55 -16.21
CA HIS A 434 13.36 16.87 -15.60
C HIS A 434 14.08 17.92 -16.44
N ARG A 435 13.51 19.12 -16.44
CA ARG A 435 14.09 20.32 -17.02
C ARG A 435 13.73 21.49 -16.12
N ALA A 436 14.72 22.16 -15.53
CA ALA A 436 14.46 23.33 -14.68
C ALA A 436 15.38 24.49 -15.04
N GLY A 437 14.82 25.70 -14.96
CA GLY A 437 15.53 26.96 -15.15
C GLY A 437 15.86 27.61 -13.80
N LEU A 438 17.09 28.09 -13.67
CA LEU A 438 17.55 28.90 -12.54
C LEU A 438 17.67 30.36 -12.95
N GLY A 439 17.24 31.27 -12.08
CA GLY A 439 17.51 32.70 -12.17
C GLY A 439 18.92 33.07 -11.70
N GLN A 440 19.34 34.31 -11.88
CA GLN A 440 20.64 34.81 -11.46
C GLN A 440 20.89 34.66 -9.95
N ASP A 441 19.83 34.75 -9.17
CA ASP A 441 19.87 34.54 -7.71
C ASP A 441 19.85 33.07 -7.31
N GLY A 442 19.84 32.14 -8.28
CA GLY A 442 19.75 30.70 -8.07
C GLY A 442 18.36 30.21 -7.72
N SER A 443 17.30 31.03 -7.78
CA SER A 443 15.93 30.59 -7.60
C SER A 443 15.46 29.75 -8.78
N ILE A 444 14.54 28.79 -8.54
CA ILE A 444 13.93 28.00 -9.60
C ILE A 444 12.81 28.83 -10.22
N VAL A 445 12.99 29.24 -11.49
CA VAL A 445 12.03 30.09 -12.23
C VAL A 445 11.03 29.26 -13.06
N ALA A 446 11.40 28.04 -13.43
CA ALA A 446 10.53 27.09 -14.12
C ALA A 446 10.96 25.66 -13.86
N TRP A 447 10.01 24.75 -13.86
CA TRP A 447 10.28 23.32 -13.77
C TRP A 447 9.30 22.52 -14.63
N ASP A 448 9.82 21.76 -15.55
CA ASP A 448 9.12 20.88 -16.46
C ASP A 448 9.50 19.44 -16.17
N ARG A 449 8.50 18.56 -16.07
CA ARG A 449 8.68 17.14 -15.82
C ARG A 449 7.81 16.32 -16.73
N GLU A 450 8.41 15.33 -17.38
CA GLU A 450 7.72 14.31 -18.15
C GLU A 450 8.06 12.91 -17.62
N ASN A 451 7.08 12.00 -17.56
CA ASN A 451 7.35 10.63 -17.18
C ASN A 451 6.58 9.62 -18.01
N TRP A 452 7.28 8.58 -18.45
CA TRP A 452 6.74 7.41 -19.13
C TRP A 452 6.60 6.28 -18.11
N VAL A 453 5.38 5.79 -17.94
CA VAL A 453 5.04 4.79 -16.93
C VAL A 453 4.49 3.56 -17.63
N ALA A 454 5.15 2.43 -17.46
CA ALA A 454 4.70 1.15 -18.00
C ALA A 454 3.49 0.64 -17.18
N ASN A 455 2.33 0.50 -17.83
CA ASN A 455 1.08 0.10 -17.20
C ASN A 455 0.41 -1.07 -17.95
N ARG A 456 -0.08 -2.06 -17.18
CA ARG A 456 -0.99 -3.11 -17.64
C ARG A 456 -1.76 -3.67 -16.47
N GLY A 457 -3.07 -3.53 -16.47
CA GLY A 457 -3.88 -3.91 -15.33
C GLY A 457 -3.79 -2.89 -14.20
N SER A 458 -4.08 -3.30 -13.02
CA SER A 458 -4.02 -2.57 -11.75
C SER A 458 -4.63 -3.46 -10.66
N ARG A 459 -5.26 -2.88 -9.63
CA ARG A 459 -6.17 -3.63 -8.76
C ARG A 459 -7.41 -4.07 -9.56
N PRO A 460 -7.98 -5.25 -9.27
CA PRO A 460 -9.19 -5.70 -9.95
C PRO A 460 -10.38 -4.75 -9.81
N GLY A 461 -10.46 -3.96 -8.72
CA GLY A 461 -11.63 -3.13 -8.43
C GLY A 461 -12.87 -3.99 -8.22
N TYR A 462 -14.06 -3.45 -8.50
CA TYR A 462 -15.32 -4.18 -8.36
C TYR A 462 -15.72 -4.97 -9.61
N ASP A 463 -15.14 -4.67 -10.76
CA ASP A 463 -15.60 -5.15 -12.07
C ASP A 463 -14.48 -5.48 -13.07
N ARG A 464 -13.24 -5.63 -12.61
CA ARG A 464 -12.05 -5.79 -13.46
C ARG A 464 -11.20 -7.02 -13.11
N PRO A 465 -11.76 -8.24 -13.16
CA PRO A 465 -10.98 -9.45 -12.86
C PRO A 465 -9.76 -9.63 -13.79
N GLY A 466 -9.83 -9.14 -15.05
CA GLY A 466 -8.72 -9.19 -16.01
C GLY A 466 -7.50 -8.34 -15.67
N ASN A 467 -7.57 -7.48 -14.65
CA ASN A 467 -6.43 -6.70 -14.18
C ASN A 467 -5.34 -7.56 -13.47
N VAL A 468 -5.59 -8.83 -13.24
CA VAL A 468 -4.62 -9.83 -12.77
C VAL A 468 -4.62 -11.05 -13.67
N ILE A 469 -3.53 -11.81 -13.64
CA ILE A 469 -3.30 -12.96 -14.53
C ILE A 469 -4.48 -13.95 -14.54
N SER A 470 -5.05 -14.27 -13.39
CA SER A 470 -6.12 -15.26 -13.27
C SER A 470 -7.37 -14.85 -14.05
N GLY A 471 -7.80 -13.60 -13.94
CA GLY A 471 -8.93 -13.08 -14.69
C GLY A 471 -8.67 -13.06 -16.20
N MET A 472 -7.47 -12.70 -16.63
CA MET A 472 -7.09 -12.71 -18.05
C MET A 472 -7.11 -14.13 -18.62
N LEU A 473 -6.57 -15.12 -17.92
CA LEU A 473 -6.61 -16.51 -18.36
C LEU A 473 -8.04 -17.08 -18.41
N LEU A 474 -9.00 -16.45 -17.73
CA LEU A 474 -10.42 -16.78 -17.75
C LEU A 474 -11.22 -15.96 -18.77
N GLY A 475 -10.54 -15.22 -19.67
CA GLY A 475 -11.14 -14.50 -20.78
C GLY A 475 -11.58 -13.06 -20.47
N TYR A 476 -11.16 -12.48 -19.34
CA TYR A 476 -11.41 -11.08 -19.00
C TYR A 476 -10.25 -10.20 -19.41
N GLU A 477 -10.53 -9.09 -20.08
CA GLU A 477 -9.51 -8.15 -20.51
C GLU A 477 -9.06 -7.24 -19.35
N PRO A 478 -7.76 -6.86 -19.31
CA PRO A 478 -7.28 -5.85 -18.39
C PRO A 478 -7.84 -4.46 -18.73
N GLU A 479 -7.67 -3.50 -17.83
CA GLU A 479 -8.00 -2.11 -18.10
C GLU A 479 -7.23 -1.60 -19.32
N SER A 480 -7.98 -1.01 -20.28
CA SER A 480 -7.42 -0.53 -21.53
C SER A 480 -6.42 0.62 -21.32
N GLN A 481 -5.29 0.53 -22.01
CA GLN A 481 -4.25 1.57 -22.09
C GLN A 481 -4.26 2.24 -23.48
N GLU A 482 -5.45 2.37 -24.09
CA GLU A 482 -5.58 3.01 -25.41
C GLU A 482 -4.93 4.40 -25.45
N PRO A 483 -4.11 4.68 -26.47
CA PRO A 483 -3.47 5.97 -26.62
C PRO A 483 -4.48 7.11 -26.68
N ALA A 484 -4.23 8.17 -25.94
CA ALA A 484 -5.07 9.36 -25.92
C ALA A 484 -4.24 10.60 -25.60
N PRO A 485 -4.50 11.75 -26.27
CA PRO A 485 -3.80 12.99 -25.96
C PRO A 485 -4.18 13.54 -24.59
N ALA A 486 -3.25 14.27 -23.99
CA ALA A 486 -3.47 14.94 -22.72
C ALA A 486 -4.61 15.97 -22.81
N LYS A 487 -5.39 16.03 -21.74
CA LYS A 487 -6.40 17.08 -21.51
C LYS A 487 -5.89 18.05 -20.46
N PRO A 488 -6.33 19.31 -20.47
CA PRO A 488 -6.01 20.27 -19.41
C PRO A 488 -6.36 19.67 -18.02
N PRO A 489 -5.59 19.99 -16.95
CA PRO A 489 -5.86 19.52 -15.61
C PRO A 489 -7.23 20.03 -15.14
N THR A 490 -8.12 19.12 -14.77
CA THR A 490 -9.50 19.45 -14.35
C THR A 490 -9.77 19.16 -12.88
N ARG A 491 -8.81 18.57 -12.17
CA ARG A 491 -9.02 18.09 -10.81
C ARG A 491 -7.77 18.23 -9.94
N LYS A 492 -7.99 18.30 -8.63
CA LYS A 492 -6.92 18.19 -7.64
C LYS A 492 -6.20 16.84 -7.77
N LEU A 493 -4.91 16.83 -7.48
CA LEU A 493 -4.18 15.58 -7.25
C LEU A 493 -4.88 14.82 -6.14
N ARG A 494 -5.11 13.53 -6.40
CA ARG A 494 -5.80 12.64 -5.48
C ARG A 494 -4.86 11.56 -5.00
N ASN A 495 -5.26 10.91 -3.92
CA ASN A 495 -4.75 9.62 -3.51
C ASN A 495 -4.59 8.69 -4.71
N GLY A 496 -3.41 8.13 -4.90
CA GLY A 496 -3.11 7.28 -6.04
C GLY A 496 -2.50 8.02 -7.24
N SER A 497 -2.43 9.35 -7.21
CA SER A 497 -1.78 10.14 -8.27
C SER A 497 -0.27 10.16 -8.12
N ASN A 498 0.42 10.42 -9.24
CA ASN A 498 1.85 10.68 -9.23
C ASN A 498 2.18 11.85 -8.30
N THR A 499 3.28 11.73 -7.56
CA THR A 499 3.81 12.81 -6.75
C THR A 499 4.41 13.87 -7.68
N VAL A 500 3.94 15.11 -7.55
CA VAL A 500 4.59 16.26 -8.18
C VAL A 500 5.75 16.75 -7.31
N PRO A 501 6.71 17.50 -7.85
CA PRO A 501 7.73 18.14 -7.04
C PRO A 501 7.13 19.01 -5.93
N GLU A 502 7.62 18.86 -4.71
CA GLU A 502 7.11 19.55 -3.52
C GLU A 502 7.31 21.08 -3.57
N TYR A 503 8.09 21.52 -4.55
CA TYR A 503 8.52 22.92 -4.73
C TYR A 503 7.58 23.75 -5.59
N PHE A 504 6.52 23.17 -6.12
CA PHE A 504 5.52 23.82 -6.96
C PHE A 504 4.60 24.73 -6.13
N ALA A 505 4.35 25.92 -6.64
CA ALA A 505 3.58 26.96 -5.94
C ALA A 505 2.09 26.67 -5.87
N GLY A 506 1.56 26.05 -6.89
CA GLY A 506 0.15 25.77 -6.98
C GLY A 506 -0.23 25.55 -8.41
N CYS A 507 -0.97 24.51 -8.63
CA CYS A 507 -1.39 24.10 -9.94
C CYS A 507 -2.70 24.76 -10.32
N ALA A 508 -2.87 25.07 -11.60
CA ALA A 508 -4.16 25.47 -12.13
C ALA A 508 -5.24 24.44 -11.71
N GLY A 509 -6.38 24.93 -11.23
CA GLY A 509 -7.46 24.08 -10.73
C GLY A 509 -7.23 23.44 -9.36
N GLY A 510 -6.19 23.83 -8.60
CA GLY A 510 -5.90 23.31 -7.26
C GLY A 510 -5.42 21.86 -7.27
N ALA A 511 -4.71 21.45 -8.32
CA ALA A 511 -4.21 20.10 -8.50
C ALA A 511 -3.03 19.75 -7.59
N CYS A 512 -2.31 20.73 -7.07
CA CYS A 512 -1.31 20.54 -6.01
C CYS A 512 -1.60 21.44 -4.81
N ASN A 513 -0.94 21.15 -3.70
CA ASN A 513 -1.27 21.80 -2.42
C ASN A 513 -0.53 23.12 -2.19
N GLY A 514 0.08 23.70 -3.23
CA GLY A 514 0.83 24.95 -3.09
C GLY A 514 2.02 24.82 -2.12
N SER A 515 2.68 23.66 -2.11
CA SER A 515 3.75 23.35 -1.14
C SER A 515 5.03 24.14 -1.37
N GLY A 516 5.21 24.76 -2.55
CA GLY A 516 6.45 25.39 -2.95
C GLY A 516 6.31 26.80 -3.50
N SER A 517 7.39 27.29 -4.13
CA SER A 517 7.52 28.65 -4.66
C SER A 517 7.63 28.73 -6.19
N VAL A 518 7.83 27.61 -6.89
CA VAL A 518 7.95 27.56 -8.34
C VAL A 518 6.59 27.83 -8.98
N GLN A 519 6.52 28.79 -9.92
CA GLN A 519 5.24 29.25 -10.49
C GLN A 519 5.04 28.84 -11.96
N SER A 520 6.13 28.65 -12.72
CA SER A 520 6.05 28.09 -14.07
C SER A 520 6.36 26.61 -14.01
N GLU A 521 5.32 25.79 -14.05
CA GLU A 521 5.39 24.36 -13.69
C GLU A 521 4.52 23.51 -14.59
N ARG A 522 5.08 22.38 -15.06
CA ARG A 522 4.37 21.39 -15.88
C ARG A 522 4.73 19.97 -15.42
N VAL A 523 3.73 19.11 -15.36
CA VAL A 523 3.91 17.67 -15.19
C VAL A 523 3.03 16.94 -16.20
N LEU A 524 3.66 16.22 -17.11
CA LEU A 524 3.02 15.37 -18.11
C LEU A 524 3.40 13.91 -17.86
N THR A 525 2.40 13.04 -17.81
CA THR A 525 2.58 11.61 -17.65
C THR A 525 2.09 10.88 -18.90
N HIS A 526 2.94 10.02 -19.45
CA HIS A 526 2.71 9.12 -20.55
C HIS A 526 2.50 7.71 -20.00
N SER A 527 1.26 7.22 -19.96
CA SER A 527 0.97 5.83 -19.63
C SER A 527 1.13 5.00 -20.89
N VAL A 528 2.08 4.06 -20.87
CA VAL A 528 2.44 3.21 -22.01
C VAL A 528 2.13 1.75 -21.70
N ALA A 529 1.88 0.93 -22.72
CA ALA A 529 1.58 -0.48 -22.54
C ALA A 529 2.78 -1.24 -21.97
N SER A 530 2.56 -1.95 -20.86
CA SER A 530 3.56 -2.83 -20.24
C SER A 530 3.46 -4.25 -20.79
N PRO A 531 4.58 -4.95 -21.04
CA PRO A 531 4.53 -6.37 -21.36
C PRO A 531 4.11 -7.23 -20.16
N PHE A 532 4.32 -6.74 -18.94
CA PHE A 532 3.99 -7.40 -17.67
C PHE A 532 2.81 -6.75 -16.98
N TYR A 533 2.08 -7.51 -16.15
CA TYR A 533 1.11 -6.93 -15.24
C TYR A 533 1.78 -5.98 -14.27
N THR A 534 1.13 -4.84 -14.02
CA THR A 534 1.60 -3.85 -13.06
C THR A 534 0.52 -3.55 -12.04
N GLY A 535 0.94 -3.12 -10.85
CA GLY A 535 0.04 -2.80 -9.77
C GLY A 535 0.72 -2.03 -8.64
N PRO A 536 -0.06 -1.62 -7.65
CA PRO A 536 0.50 -0.85 -6.55
C PRO A 536 1.47 -1.71 -5.72
N LEU A 537 2.73 -1.31 -5.74
CA LEU A 537 3.78 -1.79 -4.85
C LEU A 537 4.08 -0.66 -3.85
N ARG A 538 4.20 -0.96 -2.55
CA ARG A 538 4.34 0.02 -1.44
C ARG A 538 4.99 1.34 -1.86
N SER A 539 4.27 2.47 -1.75
CA SER A 539 4.58 3.77 -2.35
C SER A 539 4.48 3.81 -3.89
N PRO A 540 3.31 3.38 -4.46
CA PRO A 540 3.16 3.20 -5.91
C PRO A 540 3.42 4.50 -6.67
N LEU A 541 4.36 4.48 -7.59
CA LEU A 541 4.86 5.62 -8.38
C LEU A 541 5.47 6.77 -7.55
N ARG A 542 5.20 6.88 -6.24
CA ARG A 542 5.74 7.97 -5.42
C ARG A 542 7.20 7.76 -5.09
N ILE A 543 7.63 6.52 -4.84
CA ILE A 543 9.05 6.21 -4.62
C ILE A 543 9.89 6.57 -5.84
N GLN A 544 9.42 6.24 -7.05
CA GLN A 544 10.08 6.58 -8.31
C GLN A 544 10.13 8.10 -8.54
N ASN A 545 8.99 8.74 -8.33
CA ASN A 545 8.84 10.18 -8.53
C ASN A 545 9.68 10.98 -7.53
N THR A 546 9.64 10.59 -6.23
CA THR A 546 10.43 11.27 -5.20
C THR A 546 11.92 11.03 -5.39
N PHE A 547 12.32 9.83 -5.84
CA PHE A 547 13.71 9.59 -6.24
C PHE A 547 14.17 10.62 -7.29
N ALA A 548 13.43 10.77 -8.38
CA ALA A 548 13.78 11.70 -9.44
C ALA A 548 13.69 13.17 -8.97
N ASN A 549 12.59 13.55 -8.30
CA ASN A 549 12.36 14.93 -7.83
C ASN A 549 13.45 15.39 -6.86
N GLU A 550 13.77 14.56 -5.87
CA GLU A 550 14.67 14.93 -4.76
C GLU A 550 16.15 14.82 -5.15
N CYS A 551 16.50 13.87 -6.04
CA CYS A 551 17.84 13.87 -6.63
C CYS A 551 18.05 15.06 -7.56
N PHE A 552 17.04 15.44 -8.36
CA PHE A 552 17.14 16.61 -9.23
C PHE A 552 17.18 17.91 -8.43
N MET A 553 16.41 18.03 -7.35
CA MET A 553 16.49 19.17 -6.42
C MET A 553 17.91 19.33 -5.83
N ASP A 554 18.55 18.21 -5.51
CA ASP A 554 19.93 18.19 -5.02
C ASP A 554 20.94 18.58 -6.13
N GLU A 555 20.68 18.21 -7.40
CA GLU A 555 21.47 18.65 -8.54
C GLU A 555 21.35 20.17 -8.77
N LEU A 556 20.16 20.73 -8.60
CA LEU A 556 19.93 22.19 -8.70
C LEU A 556 20.69 22.93 -7.59
N ALA A 557 20.63 22.44 -6.34
CA ALA A 557 21.38 23.01 -5.22
C ALA A 557 22.91 22.97 -5.47
N ALA A 558 23.41 21.81 -5.92
CA ALA A 558 24.84 21.63 -6.22
C ALA A 558 25.31 22.53 -7.37
N ALA A 559 24.45 22.81 -8.36
CA ALA A 559 24.79 23.66 -9.51
C ALA A 559 25.08 25.12 -9.12
N ILE A 560 24.55 25.57 -7.98
CA ILE A 560 24.77 26.94 -7.44
C ILE A 560 25.58 26.90 -6.12
N HIS A 561 26.16 25.75 -5.77
CA HIS A 561 26.93 25.56 -4.54
C HIS A 561 26.14 25.88 -3.26
N ALA A 562 24.82 25.69 -3.27
CA ALA A 562 23.96 25.87 -2.11
C ALA A 562 23.92 24.62 -1.23
N ASP A 563 23.72 24.81 0.08
CA ASP A 563 23.39 23.70 0.98
C ASP A 563 22.07 23.06 0.56
N PRO A 564 22.00 21.74 0.41
CA PRO A 564 20.82 21.07 -0.10
C PRO A 564 19.60 21.17 0.82
N VAL A 565 19.77 21.31 2.13
CA VAL A 565 18.65 21.48 3.09
C VAL A 565 18.15 22.93 3.05
N GLU A 566 19.05 23.90 3.11
CA GLU A 566 18.68 25.33 3.01
C GLU A 566 18.01 25.64 1.66
N TYR A 567 18.54 25.06 0.57
CA TYR A 567 17.95 25.24 -0.76
C TYR A 567 16.53 24.70 -0.84
N ARG A 568 16.24 23.55 -0.21
CA ARG A 568 14.87 23.04 -0.09
C ARG A 568 13.99 23.98 0.72
N LEU A 569 14.43 24.40 1.90
CA LEU A 569 13.68 25.32 2.77
C LEU A 569 13.37 26.66 2.09
N ARG A 570 14.26 27.15 1.22
CA ARG A 570 14.03 28.34 0.43
C ARG A 570 12.83 28.21 -0.53
N HIS A 571 12.61 27.01 -1.08
CA HIS A 571 11.56 26.74 -2.06
C HIS A 571 10.31 26.09 -1.48
N LEU A 572 10.30 25.66 -0.22
CA LEU A 572 9.16 25.07 0.46
C LEU A 572 8.33 26.12 1.20
N ARG A 573 6.98 25.99 1.10
CA ARG A 573 6.00 26.82 1.82
C ARG A 573 5.14 26.02 2.79
N ASN A 574 4.99 24.70 2.60
CA ASN A 574 4.19 23.85 3.46
C ASN A 574 4.86 23.72 4.84
N GLU A 575 4.22 24.24 5.88
CA GLU A 575 4.77 24.31 7.24
C GLU A 575 5.00 22.92 7.86
N ARG A 576 4.17 21.92 7.55
CA ARG A 576 4.35 20.56 8.06
C ARG A 576 5.58 19.90 7.42
N LEU A 577 5.75 20.07 6.11
CA LEU A 577 6.94 19.56 5.40
C LEU A 577 8.20 20.28 5.88
N ARG A 578 8.17 21.60 6.02
CA ARG A 578 9.27 22.38 6.60
C ARG A 578 9.60 21.89 8.03
N GLY A 579 8.59 21.59 8.83
CA GLY A 579 8.76 21.08 10.19
C GLY A 579 9.54 19.77 10.24
N VAL A 580 9.22 18.79 9.39
CA VAL A 580 9.99 17.52 9.32
C VAL A 580 11.38 17.72 8.73
N VAL A 581 11.56 18.62 7.74
CA VAL A 581 12.89 18.97 7.20
C VAL A 581 13.80 19.51 8.28
N MET A 582 13.33 20.49 9.05
CA MET A 582 14.10 21.08 10.14
C MET A 582 14.37 20.09 11.28
N ALA A 583 13.38 19.24 11.61
CA ALA A 583 13.53 18.23 12.67
C ALA A 583 14.57 17.17 12.30
N ALA A 584 14.54 16.65 11.06
CA ALA A 584 15.51 15.68 10.57
C ALA A 584 16.93 16.28 10.53
N ALA A 585 17.08 17.49 10.00
CA ALA A 585 18.36 18.19 9.92
C ALA A 585 18.94 18.43 11.34
N LYS A 586 18.11 18.87 12.29
CA LYS A 586 18.52 19.09 13.68
C LYS A 586 18.97 17.79 14.36
N ALA A 587 18.17 16.73 14.25
CA ALA A 587 18.49 15.44 14.87
C ALA A 587 19.75 14.81 14.27
N ALA A 588 19.93 14.91 12.96
CA ALA A 588 21.13 14.44 12.28
C ALA A 588 22.35 15.33 12.49
N GLN A 589 22.21 16.46 13.21
CA GLN A 589 23.27 17.46 13.34
C GLN A 589 23.82 17.85 11.96
N TRP A 590 22.88 18.24 11.07
CA TRP A 590 23.25 18.68 9.72
C TRP A 590 24.04 19.97 9.80
N GLU A 591 25.31 19.89 9.44
CA GLU A 591 26.13 21.08 9.31
C GLU A 591 26.11 21.53 7.83
N SER A 592 25.97 22.83 7.63
CA SER A 592 26.03 23.50 6.32
C SER A 592 27.44 23.40 5.70
N SER A 593 28.04 22.23 5.69
CA SER A 593 29.30 22.04 5.00
C SER A 593 29.00 21.63 3.56
N ALA A 594 29.17 22.55 2.63
CA ALA A 594 29.28 22.27 1.20
C ALA A 594 30.47 21.35 0.84
N GLY A 595 31.06 20.68 1.83
CA GLY A 595 32.17 19.77 1.67
C GLY A 595 31.71 18.40 1.18
N ARG A 596 32.41 17.86 0.18
CA ARG A 596 32.32 16.43 -0.13
C ARG A 596 32.70 15.62 1.08
N GLY A 597 32.03 14.46 1.26
CA GLY A 597 32.40 13.53 2.29
C GLY A 597 33.88 13.14 2.28
N ALA A 598 34.38 12.71 3.41
CA ALA A 598 35.78 12.33 3.53
C ALA A 598 36.07 11.03 2.76
N ALA A 599 37.18 10.99 2.04
CA ALA A 599 37.70 9.78 1.40
C ALA A 599 38.91 9.27 2.17
N THR A 600 38.90 7.99 2.54
CA THR A 600 40.00 7.32 3.22
C THR A 600 40.32 6.03 2.45
N GLY A 601 41.39 6.03 1.68
CA GLY A 601 41.76 4.87 0.87
C GLY A 601 40.72 4.48 -0.16
N SER A 602 40.21 3.25 -0.07
CA SER A 602 39.16 2.69 -0.95
C SER A 602 37.74 3.08 -0.56
N GLU A 603 37.53 3.69 0.59
CA GLU A 603 36.19 4.08 1.08
C GLU A 603 35.98 5.60 1.02
N ALA A 604 34.74 5.99 0.70
CA ALA A 604 34.28 7.37 0.75
C ALA A 604 32.98 7.43 1.57
N THR A 605 32.92 8.35 2.52
CA THR A 605 31.74 8.60 3.32
C THR A 605 30.94 9.77 2.74
N GLY A 606 29.62 9.72 2.84
CA GLY A 606 28.77 10.81 2.40
C GLY A 606 27.44 10.85 3.12
N ARG A 607 26.83 12.03 3.07
CA ARG A 607 25.56 12.32 3.70
C ARG A 607 24.59 12.88 2.68
N GLY A 608 23.37 12.35 2.59
CA GLY A 608 22.32 12.79 1.66
C GLY A 608 21.01 13.11 2.35
N PHE A 609 20.24 13.98 1.73
CA PHE A 609 18.97 14.45 2.25
C PHE A 609 17.86 14.25 1.22
N ALA A 610 16.64 13.90 1.69
CA ALA A 610 15.43 13.92 0.88
C ALA A 610 14.21 14.18 1.76
N CYS A 611 13.13 14.76 1.18
CA CYS A 611 11.86 14.98 1.86
C CYS A 611 10.67 14.70 0.95
N VAL A 612 9.47 14.51 1.54
CA VAL A 612 8.22 14.29 0.80
C VAL A 612 7.01 14.74 1.59
N ALA A 613 6.04 15.35 0.89
CA ALA A 613 4.64 15.42 1.30
C ALA A 613 3.89 14.31 0.55
N TYR A 614 3.76 13.16 1.19
CA TYR A 614 3.19 11.96 0.57
C TYR A 614 1.75 12.24 0.10
N GLU A 615 1.47 11.99 -1.18
CA GLU A 615 0.18 12.30 -1.82
C GLU A 615 -0.30 13.75 -1.59
N GLY A 616 0.65 14.66 -1.41
CA GLY A 616 0.42 16.09 -1.21
C GLY A 616 0.17 16.50 0.25
N ASP A 617 -0.63 15.76 1.01
CA ASP A 617 -0.96 16.06 2.42
C ASP A 617 -1.24 14.82 3.28
N ASN A 618 -0.98 13.64 2.76
CA ASN A 618 -1.25 12.37 3.44
C ASN A 618 -0.02 11.80 4.17
N GLY A 619 0.75 12.64 4.84
CA GLY A 619 1.92 12.30 5.61
C GLY A 619 3.18 13.00 5.11
N TYR A 620 4.09 13.31 6.02
CA TYR A 620 5.31 14.05 5.73
C TYR A 620 6.51 13.31 6.30
N ALA A 621 7.60 13.28 5.53
CA ALA A 621 8.85 12.70 5.98
C ALA A 621 10.05 13.47 5.43
N ALA A 622 11.13 13.50 6.22
CA ALA A 622 12.43 13.97 5.77
C ALA A 622 13.51 13.03 6.34
N LEU A 623 14.46 12.65 5.51
CA LEU A 623 15.49 11.66 5.79
C LEU A 623 16.89 12.23 5.54
N VAL A 624 17.77 12.06 6.52
CA VAL A 624 19.22 12.13 6.34
C VAL A 624 19.76 10.71 6.31
N ALA A 625 20.50 10.38 5.25
CA ALA A 625 21.18 9.09 5.11
C ALA A 625 22.69 9.28 5.12
N ASP A 626 23.39 8.57 6.02
CA ASP A 626 24.84 8.47 6.04
C ASP A 626 25.25 7.15 5.38
N VAL A 627 26.18 7.22 4.42
CA VAL A 627 26.65 6.04 3.66
C VAL A 627 28.17 5.94 3.63
N VAL A 628 28.64 4.71 3.42
CA VAL A 628 30.01 4.40 3.00
C VAL A 628 29.95 3.78 1.61
N VAL A 629 30.72 4.33 0.68
CA VAL A 629 30.87 3.81 -0.69
C VAL A 629 32.26 3.22 -0.85
N HIS A 630 32.34 1.94 -1.22
CA HIS A 630 33.60 1.31 -1.52
C HIS A 630 33.97 1.54 -3.00
N ARG A 631 34.89 2.43 -3.26
CA ARG A 631 35.20 2.98 -4.60
C ARG A 631 35.77 1.96 -5.61
N ILE A 632 36.32 0.84 -5.11
CA ILE A 632 36.88 -0.22 -5.97
C ILE A 632 35.84 -1.27 -6.31
N THR A 633 34.93 -1.58 -5.39
CA THR A 633 33.90 -2.62 -5.60
C THR A 633 32.55 -2.06 -6.00
N GLY A 634 32.30 -0.77 -5.81
CA GLY A 634 31.01 -0.13 -6.04
C GLY A 634 29.95 -0.42 -4.96
N VAL A 635 30.31 -1.16 -3.91
CA VAL A 635 29.38 -1.50 -2.83
C VAL A 635 29.01 -0.25 -2.03
N VAL A 636 27.73 -0.03 -1.81
CA VAL A 636 27.18 1.04 -0.99
C VAL A 636 26.62 0.44 0.30
N ARG A 637 27.07 0.95 1.45
CA ARG A 637 26.62 0.54 2.77
C ARG A 637 26.05 1.76 3.51
N PRO A 638 24.72 1.84 3.71
CA PRO A 638 24.14 2.80 4.64
C PRO A 638 24.61 2.48 6.08
N VAL A 639 24.98 3.49 6.83
CA VAL A 639 25.49 3.33 8.21
C VAL A 639 24.56 3.93 9.24
N LYS A 640 23.86 5.03 8.88
CA LYS A 640 22.86 5.64 9.75
C LYS A 640 21.74 6.28 8.92
N PHE A 641 20.53 6.16 9.43
CA PHE A 641 19.36 6.92 8.98
C PHE A 641 18.85 7.78 10.14
N THR A 642 18.61 9.07 9.88
CA THR A 642 17.90 9.96 10.79
C THR A 642 16.68 10.49 10.06
N ILE A 643 15.51 10.04 10.48
CA ILE A 643 14.23 10.37 9.82
C ILE A 643 13.31 11.14 10.76
N ALA A 644 12.73 12.22 10.27
CA ALA A 644 11.60 12.88 10.90
C ALA A 644 10.31 12.58 10.15
N VAL A 645 9.24 12.24 10.86
CA VAL A 645 7.94 11.94 10.28
C VAL A 645 6.83 12.71 11.00
N ASP A 646 5.85 13.18 10.24
CA ASP A 646 4.62 13.78 10.73
C ASP A 646 3.43 13.08 10.06
N CYS A 647 2.69 12.33 10.84
CA CYS A 647 1.40 11.74 10.46
C CYS A 647 0.23 12.32 11.29
N GLY A 648 0.44 13.47 11.95
CA GLY A 648 -0.50 14.04 12.90
C GLY A 648 -0.59 13.24 14.20
N PRO A 649 -1.76 13.12 14.82
CA PRO A 649 -1.95 12.34 16.05
C PRO A 649 -1.52 10.88 15.86
N ILE A 650 -0.73 10.36 16.79
CA ILE A 650 -0.18 9.00 16.75
C ILE A 650 -1.02 8.09 17.64
N SER A 651 -1.61 7.05 17.04
CA SER A 651 -2.39 6.05 17.78
C SER A 651 -1.49 5.14 18.62
N ASN A 652 -0.43 4.61 17.99
CA ASN A 652 0.54 3.71 18.61
C ASN A 652 1.97 4.07 18.18
N PRO A 653 2.77 4.70 19.05
CA PRO A 653 4.15 5.06 18.72
C PRO A 653 5.07 3.87 18.39
N ASP A 654 4.85 2.71 19.02
CA ASP A 654 5.60 1.49 18.74
C ASP A 654 5.32 0.96 17.34
N GLY A 655 4.03 0.82 16.99
CA GLY A 655 3.62 0.42 15.64
C GLY A 655 4.07 1.40 14.56
N LEU A 656 4.03 2.71 14.84
CA LEU A 656 4.52 3.73 13.91
C LEU A 656 6.02 3.60 13.67
N ARG A 657 6.82 3.39 14.72
CA ARG A 657 8.27 3.18 14.61
C ARG A 657 8.59 1.99 13.73
N ASN A 658 7.93 0.85 13.96
CA ASN A 658 8.08 -0.36 13.14
C ASN A 658 7.77 -0.11 11.66
N GLN A 659 6.72 0.69 11.36
CA GLN A 659 6.40 1.06 9.98
C GLN A 659 7.47 1.94 9.33
N VAL A 660 8.01 2.89 10.07
CA VAL A 660 9.06 3.80 9.59
C VAL A 660 10.35 3.04 9.32
N GLU A 661 10.82 2.24 10.28
CA GLU A 661 12.06 1.46 10.19
C GLU A 661 11.96 0.39 9.08
N GLY A 662 10.85 -0.36 9.03
CA GLY A 662 10.60 -1.33 7.96
C GLY A 662 10.50 -0.69 6.57
N GLY A 663 9.99 0.55 6.47
CA GLY A 663 9.98 1.31 5.23
C GLY A 663 11.37 1.71 4.76
N LEU A 664 12.23 2.16 5.67
CA LEU A 664 13.64 2.50 5.35
C LEU A 664 14.42 1.29 4.86
N LEU A 665 14.30 0.14 5.53
CA LEU A 665 15.00 -1.09 5.13
C LEU A 665 14.51 -1.62 3.78
N GLN A 666 13.20 -1.63 3.56
CA GLN A 666 12.64 -2.05 2.28
C GLN A 666 13.00 -1.06 1.15
N GLY A 667 13.00 0.25 1.44
CA GLY A 667 13.45 1.28 0.49
C GLY A 667 14.93 1.13 0.13
N THR A 668 15.76 0.74 1.10
CA THR A 668 17.18 0.44 0.88
C THR A 668 17.34 -0.76 -0.05
N SER A 669 16.61 -1.84 0.19
CA SER A 669 16.61 -3.03 -0.66
C SER A 669 16.26 -2.67 -2.11
N ARG A 670 15.17 -1.96 -2.31
CA ARG A 670 14.72 -1.50 -3.63
C ARG A 670 15.72 -0.56 -4.32
N ALA A 671 16.35 0.30 -3.55
CA ALA A 671 17.31 1.25 -4.10
C ALA A 671 18.65 0.61 -4.49
N LEU A 672 19.06 -0.46 -3.81
CA LEU A 672 20.41 -1.02 -3.98
C LEU A 672 20.46 -2.28 -4.83
N VAL A 673 19.41 -3.15 -4.78
CA VAL A 673 19.55 -4.50 -5.33
C VAL A 673 18.34 -5.04 -6.09
N GLU A 674 17.12 -4.54 -5.86
CA GLU A 674 15.91 -5.17 -6.39
C GLU A 674 15.60 -4.75 -7.83
N GLU A 675 15.50 -5.73 -8.74
CA GLU A 675 15.13 -5.54 -10.13
C GLU A 675 14.52 -6.82 -10.70
N VAL A 676 13.41 -6.72 -11.43
CA VAL A 676 12.86 -7.82 -12.22
C VAL A 676 13.69 -7.99 -13.49
N THR A 677 14.11 -9.22 -13.76
CA THR A 677 14.83 -9.57 -14.98
C THR A 677 14.00 -10.49 -15.87
N TRP A 678 14.24 -10.42 -17.19
CA TRP A 678 13.55 -11.24 -18.17
C TRP A 678 14.43 -11.54 -19.40
N ASP A 679 14.09 -12.61 -20.09
CA ASP A 679 14.63 -12.93 -21.41
C ASP A 679 13.64 -12.55 -22.53
N ALA A 680 13.87 -13.00 -23.76
CA ALA A 680 12.99 -12.69 -24.88
C ALA A 680 11.55 -13.21 -24.75
N LYS A 681 11.22 -14.04 -23.73
CA LYS A 681 9.96 -14.76 -23.62
C LYS A 681 9.26 -14.64 -22.26
N ARG A 682 10.01 -14.53 -21.19
CA ARG A 682 9.51 -14.63 -19.83
C ARG A 682 10.36 -13.92 -18.80
N VAL A 683 9.79 -13.68 -17.62
CA VAL A 683 10.53 -13.26 -16.42
C VAL A 683 11.48 -14.38 -16.00
N THR A 684 12.73 -14.02 -15.68
CA THR A 684 13.80 -14.94 -15.25
C THR A 684 14.08 -14.85 -13.75
N SER A 685 13.78 -13.73 -13.11
CA SER A 685 13.88 -13.54 -11.66
C SER A 685 12.68 -14.16 -10.93
N VAL A 686 12.61 -15.52 -10.89
CA VAL A 686 11.42 -16.26 -10.41
C VAL A 686 11.60 -16.90 -9.03
N ASP A 687 12.71 -16.64 -8.37
CA ASP A 687 13.06 -17.14 -7.04
C ASP A 687 14.00 -16.16 -6.32
N TRP A 688 14.41 -16.49 -5.09
CA TRP A 688 15.27 -15.62 -4.29
C TRP A 688 16.75 -15.63 -4.73
N GLU A 689 17.13 -16.48 -5.65
CA GLU A 689 18.43 -16.43 -6.32
C GLU A 689 18.40 -15.41 -7.47
N GLY A 690 17.36 -15.47 -8.30
CA GLY A 690 17.18 -14.58 -9.45
C GLY A 690 16.66 -13.19 -9.09
N TYR A 691 15.84 -13.06 -8.02
CA TYR A 691 15.40 -11.78 -7.48
C TYR A 691 16.10 -11.47 -6.17
N THR A 692 17.15 -10.67 -6.25
CA THR A 692 17.97 -10.33 -5.09
C THR A 692 17.26 -9.28 -4.22
N SER A 693 17.20 -9.52 -2.92
CA SER A 693 16.80 -8.56 -1.89
C SER A 693 17.90 -8.47 -0.82
N LEU A 694 17.81 -7.52 0.09
CA LEU A 694 18.70 -7.48 1.23
C LEU A 694 18.58 -8.78 2.04
N ARG A 695 19.71 -9.37 2.42
CA ARG A 695 19.79 -10.63 3.16
C ARG A 695 20.16 -10.39 4.61
N LEU A 696 20.11 -11.45 5.43
CA LEU A 696 20.43 -11.37 6.88
C LEU A 696 21.89 -11.00 7.19
N ASP A 697 22.79 -11.22 6.23
CA ASP A 697 24.20 -10.84 6.31
C ASP A 697 24.43 -9.34 6.00
N TYR A 698 23.38 -8.63 5.57
CA TYR A 698 23.46 -7.19 5.38
C TYR A 698 23.44 -6.46 6.72
N GLU A 699 24.44 -5.62 6.92
CA GLU A 699 24.54 -4.81 8.15
C GLU A 699 23.41 -3.77 8.20
N VAL A 700 22.52 -3.92 9.18
CA VAL A 700 21.40 -2.99 9.38
C VAL A 700 21.94 -1.64 9.88
N PRO A 701 21.64 -0.53 9.19
CA PRO A 701 22.08 0.80 9.65
C PRO A 701 21.45 1.18 11.00
N ALA A 702 22.11 2.03 11.76
CA ALA A 702 21.49 2.67 12.91
C ALA A 702 20.32 3.55 12.43
N ILE A 703 19.15 3.44 13.09
CA ILE A 703 17.97 4.23 12.73
C ILE A 703 17.54 5.09 13.91
N GLU A 704 17.48 6.39 13.66
CA GLU A 704 16.97 7.39 14.60
C GLU A 704 15.67 7.98 14.02
N THR A 705 14.54 7.75 14.72
CA THR A 705 13.23 8.24 14.30
C THR A 705 12.74 9.37 15.20
N VAL A 706 12.42 10.51 14.59
CA VAL A 706 11.86 11.69 15.24
C VAL A 706 10.40 11.83 14.86
N PHE A 707 9.50 11.83 15.82
CA PHE A 707 8.08 12.09 15.59
C PHE A 707 7.79 13.57 15.76
N VAL A 708 7.33 14.19 14.69
CA VAL A 708 6.81 15.57 14.68
C VAL A 708 5.31 15.50 14.81
N VAL A 709 4.74 16.06 15.86
CA VAL A 709 3.31 15.94 16.16
C VAL A 709 2.72 17.33 16.35
N PRO A 710 2.31 18.01 15.28
CA PRO A 710 1.65 19.31 15.38
C PRO A 710 0.33 19.21 16.13
N ASP A 711 -0.07 20.32 16.76
CA ASP A 711 -1.39 20.43 17.38
C ASP A 711 -2.48 20.69 16.35
N ASN A 712 -3.71 20.24 16.65
CA ASN A 712 -4.92 20.55 15.87
C ASN A 712 -4.87 20.15 14.38
N VAL A 713 -4.10 19.10 14.03
CA VAL A 713 -4.07 18.55 12.69
C VAL A 713 -4.78 17.20 12.62
N LYS A 714 -5.30 16.86 11.46
CA LYS A 714 -5.88 15.53 11.19
C LYS A 714 -4.79 14.47 11.12
N ALA A 715 -5.11 13.24 11.51
CA ALA A 715 -4.26 12.09 11.25
C ALA A 715 -4.08 11.89 9.75
N THR A 716 -2.89 11.53 9.35
CA THR A 716 -2.52 11.20 7.96
C THR A 716 -1.85 9.83 7.90
N GLY A 717 -1.51 9.36 6.69
CA GLY A 717 -0.88 8.07 6.51
C GLY A 717 0.56 8.03 7.03
N ALA A 718 1.02 6.82 7.36
CA ALA A 718 2.38 6.58 7.82
C ALA A 718 3.00 5.30 7.22
N GLY A 719 2.22 4.51 6.48
CA GLY A 719 2.65 3.21 5.95
C GLY A 719 3.69 3.27 4.84
N GLU A 720 3.79 4.41 4.15
CA GLU A 720 4.54 4.52 2.89
C GLU A 720 5.49 5.73 2.82
N THR A 721 5.45 6.65 3.78
CA THR A 721 6.24 7.89 3.73
C THR A 721 7.75 7.65 3.82
N SER A 722 8.20 6.78 4.71
CA SER A 722 9.63 6.51 4.93
C SER A 722 10.29 5.80 3.74
N ILE A 723 9.64 4.82 3.14
CA ILE A 723 10.17 4.14 1.96
C ILE A 723 10.32 5.10 0.78
N THR A 724 9.44 6.10 0.68
CA THR A 724 9.39 7.05 -0.43
C THR A 724 10.64 7.89 -0.56
N VAL A 725 11.20 8.37 0.56
CA VAL A 725 12.38 9.26 0.59
C VAL A 725 13.71 8.50 0.53
N THR A 726 13.70 7.19 0.80
CA THR A 726 14.94 6.42 1.00
C THR A 726 15.85 6.39 -0.23
N PRO A 727 15.38 6.09 -1.46
CA PRO A 727 16.26 6.02 -2.63
C PRO A 727 16.91 7.37 -2.95
N ALA A 728 16.16 8.46 -2.81
CA ALA A 728 16.70 9.79 -3.08
C ALA A 728 17.78 10.19 -2.06
N ALA A 729 17.54 9.97 -0.77
CA ALA A 729 18.53 10.25 0.27
C ALA A 729 19.82 9.44 0.04
N LEU A 730 19.69 8.16 -0.33
CA LEU A 730 20.84 7.30 -0.67
C LEU A 730 21.58 7.80 -1.92
N GLY A 731 20.87 8.13 -3.00
CA GLY A 731 21.48 8.66 -4.23
C GLY A 731 22.24 9.97 -3.99
N ASN A 732 21.67 10.87 -3.18
CA ASN A 732 22.30 12.13 -2.79
C ASN A 732 23.50 11.92 -1.87
N ALA A 733 23.44 10.91 -0.95
CA ALA A 733 24.58 10.54 -0.10
C ALA A 733 25.75 9.98 -0.93
N ILE A 734 25.47 9.12 -1.92
CA ILE A 734 26.49 8.58 -2.83
C ILE A 734 27.15 9.73 -3.63
N PHE A 735 26.36 10.69 -4.12
CA PHE A 735 26.93 11.86 -4.78
C PHE A 735 27.82 12.69 -3.83
N ASN A 736 27.38 12.94 -2.61
CA ASN A 736 28.18 13.65 -1.62
C ASN A 736 29.49 12.93 -1.33
N ALA A 737 29.47 11.58 -1.21
CA ALA A 737 30.65 10.76 -0.97
C ALA A 737 31.66 10.80 -2.15
N THR A 738 31.15 10.76 -3.38
CA THR A 738 31.96 10.38 -4.54
C THR A 738 32.02 11.44 -5.66
N GLY A 739 31.00 12.29 -5.71
CA GLY A 739 30.73 13.21 -6.83
C GLY A 739 30.08 12.57 -8.05
N ALA A 740 29.70 11.28 -7.97
CA ALA A 740 29.02 10.57 -9.05
C ALA A 740 27.49 10.62 -8.84
N ARG A 741 26.72 11.07 -9.84
CA ARG A 741 25.26 11.08 -9.83
C ARG A 741 24.71 9.77 -10.35
N LEU A 742 23.94 9.08 -9.51
CA LEU A 742 23.18 7.89 -9.88
C LEU A 742 21.75 8.27 -10.25
N ARG A 743 21.40 8.06 -11.52
CA ARG A 743 20.07 8.37 -12.06
C ARG A 743 19.31 7.13 -12.51
N GLN A 744 19.84 5.95 -12.29
CA GLN A 744 19.23 4.67 -12.57
C GLN A 744 19.22 3.80 -11.30
N ALA A 745 18.02 3.44 -10.82
CA ALA A 745 17.86 2.43 -9.78
C ALA A 745 17.83 1.00 -10.39
N PRO A 746 18.20 -0.04 -9.61
CA PRO A 746 18.89 0.01 -8.33
C PRO A 746 20.37 0.44 -8.47
N PHE A 747 20.95 0.96 -7.39
CA PHE A 747 22.35 1.39 -7.34
C PHE A 747 23.27 0.19 -7.13
N THR A 748 23.23 -0.75 -8.07
CA THR A 748 24.08 -1.94 -8.00
C THR A 748 25.56 -1.58 -8.05
N PRO A 749 26.45 -2.42 -7.51
CA PRO A 749 27.90 -2.17 -7.56
C PRO A 749 28.41 -1.83 -8.97
N ALA A 750 27.92 -2.51 -9.99
CA ALA A 750 28.29 -2.22 -11.39
C ALA A 750 27.87 -0.81 -11.84
N ARG A 751 26.64 -0.39 -11.52
CA ARG A 751 26.14 0.96 -11.85
C ARG A 751 26.88 2.06 -11.08
N VAL A 752 27.24 1.79 -9.84
CA VAL A 752 28.08 2.72 -9.04
C VAL A 752 29.45 2.88 -9.65
N LEU A 753 30.11 1.78 -10.03
CA LEU A 753 31.42 1.84 -10.69
C LEU A 753 31.37 2.60 -12.02
N ALA A 754 30.41 2.29 -12.88
CA ALA A 754 30.22 3.00 -14.14
C ALA A 754 30.02 4.53 -13.93
N ALA A 755 29.26 4.93 -12.92
CA ALA A 755 29.06 6.34 -12.60
C ALA A 755 30.34 7.01 -12.04
N LEU A 756 31.16 6.28 -11.29
CA LEU A 756 32.46 6.78 -10.82
C LEU A 756 33.44 7.00 -11.97
N GLU A 757 33.51 6.08 -12.94
CA GLU A 757 34.34 6.19 -14.15
C GLU A 757 33.93 7.38 -15.01
N ALA A 758 32.66 7.51 -15.34
CA ALA A 758 32.11 8.65 -16.09
C ALA A 758 32.37 10.01 -15.40
N GLY A 759 32.31 10.04 -14.07
CA GLY A 759 32.64 11.24 -13.29
C GLY A 759 34.13 11.61 -13.28
N GLN A 760 35.02 10.64 -13.48
CA GLN A 760 36.47 10.89 -13.62
C GLN A 760 36.82 11.42 -15.02
N GLU A 761 36.24 10.86 -16.06
CA GLU A 761 36.42 11.31 -17.45
C GLU A 761 35.95 12.76 -17.63
N ALA A 762 34.78 13.12 -17.08
CA ALA A 762 34.26 14.48 -17.14
C ALA A 762 35.11 15.51 -16.37
N ARG A 763 35.99 15.09 -15.47
CA ARG A 763 36.93 16.00 -14.76
C ARG A 763 38.28 16.11 -15.45
N SER A 764 38.62 15.12 -16.28
CA SER A 764 39.88 15.08 -17.01
C SER A 764 39.76 15.72 -18.41
N ALA A 765 38.54 15.92 -18.92
CA ALA A 765 38.21 16.66 -20.12
C ALA A 765 37.93 18.13 -19.80
#